data_903e490852e63df245c3368a87c24461
#
_entry.id   903e490852e63df245c3368a87c24461
#
_cell.length_a   1.000
_cell.length_b   1.000
_cell.length_c   1.000
_cell.angle_alpha   90.00
_cell.angle_beta   90.00
_cell.angle_gamma   90.00
#
_symmetry.space_group_name_H-M   'P 1'
#
loop_
_entity.id
_entity.type
_entity.pdbx_description
1 polymer ?
#
loop_
_entity_poly.entity_id
_entity_poly.type
_entity_poly.pdbx_seq_one_letter_code
_entity_poly.pdbx_strand_id
1 'polypeptide(L)'
;NMGVNAIRTSHNPPSRELMELCDKMGFLVDSEIFDMWELAKNENDYHRFFPDWYKKDVEAWIKRDRNHPSVIMWSIGNEIYDTHKSPRGLEVAKMLCEEVEKNDPMHNAPPTIASNYMQWENAQNVADYLKIAGYNYTEKLYDEHHEKHPDWVIYGSETASTVRSRGIYHFPYDTSLLVYDDLQCSDLGNSVVNWGASPLRSFAMDAAAEYSMGQFVWTGFDYIGEPTPYNTKNSYFGIIDTAGFEKDSFWFYKSVWDIAEEKSFIHVSPCCWDFNEGQLIDVLVYSDLPFIRLHYCGEMYDGKVIDHLTEDKLCARFTVPFHKDKPLAVRGYLSPDCDVDDYEKEEVLFTSLDPYKVNMSPDVSEIAADGRSLAFITVTVDDIMGQEVQNAVNRIKFTVKGAGRLVGLDNGDSTDYDSYKGNHRKLFSGKLLAIIESTFETGDIVITAESEGLKPKTITIKAVAPETEPQGVSVVTQNAFPAVTTPYTNEIPVRKIDLFDSEPRTLTKERDTAEISVKIFPENATFRDIEFKCCTDNGVEISFAKVVSFDGNTATLKAFGDGKFRLRAYSKNGTDIPKIISELEYTAEGLGKAEKNPYIFIAACLCDFSNVPVITIDRGSLGGFNGRTTVGFSSVDFGGGTKKITISVGNSGGGEDYPVELYLGDADNGGRYIGTFAIKNNGGWDRAYPQTFDLPCRISGTHDISFVINNSCIFGGFEFEKYDRTYAENSAADNDNLYGDDYKVNGSCVEEIGNNVVIEFNGLDFAGGTDKITVTGRTPLDNCTIQLRVNDENGSQTTRLLEFPHA
;
A
#
# COMPACT_ATOMS: atom_id res chain seq x y z
N ASN A 1 -13.94 24.19 -5.51
CA ASN A 1 -12.86 24.12 -6.54
C ASN A 1 -12.82 22.77 -7.28
N MET A 2 -13.33 21.66 -6.70
CA MET A 2 -13.32 20.31 -7.31
C MET A 2 -14.69 19.96 -7.97
N GLY A 3 -15.72 20.76 -7.77
CA GLY A 3 -17.10 20.47 -8.25
C GLY A 3 -17.95 19.69 -7.27
N VAL A 4 -17.48 19.39 -6.06
CA VAL A 4 -18.29 18.73 -4.99
C VAL A 4 -19.48 19.60 -4.64
N ASN A 5 -20.65 18.99 -4.58
CA ASN A 5 -21.90 19.64 -4.20
C ASN A 5 -22.60 19.04 -2.97
N ALA A 6 -22.10 17.91 -2.46
CA ALA A 6 -22.67 17.23 -1.31
C ALA A 6 -21.60 16.64 -0.39
N ILE A 7 -21.95 16.50 0.90
CA ILE A 7 -21.12 15.90 1.95
C ILE A 7 -21.97 14.89 2.72
N ARG A 8 -21.44 13.67 2.92
CA ARG A 8 -21.92 12.73 3.92
C ARG A 8 -21.04 12.81 5.16
N THR A 9 -21.67 12.97 6.33
CA THR A 9 -20.95 13.11 7.59
C THR A 9 -20.73 11.75 8.26
N SER A 10 -19.60 11.15 8.04
CA SER A 10 -19.25 9.82 8.53
C SER A 10 -18.55 9.89 9.89
N HIS A 11 -18.93 9.12 10.89
CA HIS A 11 -20.21 8.39 11.06
C HIS A 11 -20.85 8.92 12.34
N ASN A 12 -20.95 10.24 12.46
CA ASN A 12 -21.41 10.97 13.64
C ASN A 12 -22.09 12.27 13.23
N PRO A 13 -22.95 12.85 14.09
CA PRO A 13 -23.52 14.17 13.84
C PRO A 13 -22.41 15.23 13.63
N PRO A 14 -22.50 16.03 12.57
CA PRO A 14 -21.52 17.03 12.21
C PRO A 14 -21.39 18.15 13.25
N SER A 15 -20.33 18.95 13.18
CA SER A 15 -20.22 20.18 13.98
C SER A 15 -21.23 21.23 13.50
N ARG A 16 -21.58 22.18 14.36
CA ARG A 16 -22.46 23.32 13.98
C ARG A 16 -21.82 24.17 12.90
N GLU A 17 -20.54 24.41 13.02
CA GLU A 17 -19.75 25.20 12.06
C GLU A 17 -19.79 24.58 10.66
N LEU A 18 -19.71 23.25 10.57
CA LEU A 18 -19.83 22.56 9.26
C LEU A 18 -21.21 22.79 8.67
N MET A 19 -22.30 22.66 9.46
CA MET A 19 -23.65 22.87 8.99
C MET A 19 -23.89 24.31 8.54
N GLU A 20 -23.43 25.29 9.29
CA GLU A 20 -23.51 26.72 8.94
C GLU A 20 -22.73 27.03 7.65
N LEU A 21 -21.56 26.40 7.45
CA LEU A 21 -20.78 26.53 6.24
C LEU A 21 -21.47 25.86 5.04
N CYS A 22 -22.07 24.68 5.22
CA CYS A 22 -22.84 24.02 4.17
C CYS A 22 -24.01 24.88 3.68
N ASP A 23 -24.78 25.46 4.61
CA ASP A 23 -25.87 26.39 4.28
C ASP A 23 -25.36 27.61 3.51
N LYS A 24 -24.26 28.21 3.98
CA LYS A 24 -23.67 29.40 3.37
C LYS A 24 -23.09 29.15 1.99
N MET A 25 -22.48 27.97 1.78
CA MET A 25 -21.78 27.61 0.53
C MET A 25 -22.67 26.83 -0.45
N GLY A 26 -23.87 26.40 -0.03
CA GLY A 26 -24.81 25.67 -0.87
C GLY A 26 -24.51 24.17 -1.01
N PHE A 27 -23.80 23.57 -0.04
CA PHE A 27 -23.58 22.13 0.01
C PHE A 27 -24.82 21.39 0.50
N LEU A 28 -25.10 20.24 -0.10
CA LEU A 28 -26.10 19.29 0.38
C LEU A 28 -25.45 18.36 1.43
N VAL A 29 -26.22 17.93 2.42
CA VAL A 29 -25.70 17.12 3.52
C VAL A 29 -26.55 15.87 3.72
N ASP A 30 -25.92 14.70 3.58
CA ASP A 30 -26.39 13.43 4.15
C ASP A 30 -25.86 13.35 5.58
N SER A 31 -26.70 13.72 6.54
CA SER A 31 -26.31 13.81 7.95
C SER A 31 -26.46 12.46 8.62
N GLU A 32 -25.37 11.89 9.17
CA GLU A 32 -25.34 10.55 9.75
C GLU A 32 -25.13 10.58 11.26
N ILE A 33 -25.75 9.61 11.97
CA ILE A 33 -25.69 9.58 13.43
C ILE A 33 -24.96 8.38 14.02
N PHE A 34 -25.12 7.16 13.50
CA PHE A 34 -24.61 5.95 14.13
C PHE A 34 -23.75 5.09 13.20
N ASP A 35 -22.60 4.59 13.73
CA ASP A 35 -21.78 3.57 13.08
C ASP A 35 -22.10 2.13 13.56
N MET A 36 -22.87 1.97 14.61
CA MET A 36 -23.37 0.70 15.13
C MET A 36 -24.68 0.90 15.91
N TRP A 37 -25.50 -0.16 16.00
CA TRP A 37 -26.72 -0.18 16.81
C TRP A 37 -26.59 -1.10 18.02
N GLU A 38 -27.37 -2.20 18.08
CA GLU A 38 -27.36 -3.15 19.20
C GLU A 38 -26.17 -4.12 19.14
N LEU A 39 -25.70 -4.45 17.92
CA LEU A 39 -24.55 -5.35 17.72
C LEU A 39 -23.25 -4.56 17.56
N ALA A 40 -22.26 -4.98 18.33
CA ALA A 40 -20.92 -4.38 18.30
C ALA A 40 -20.19 -4.64 16.98
N LYS A 41 -19.50 -3.65 16.44
CA LYS A 41 -18.39 -3.81 15.50
C LYS A 41 -17.08 -4.08 16.25
N ASN A 42 -16.89 -3.41 17.40
CA ASN A 42 -15.77 -3.55 18.31
C ASN A 42 -16.24 -3.64 19.76
N GLU A 43 -15.47 -4.29 20.61
CA GLU A 43 -15.81 -4.54 22.02
C GLU A 43 -16.22 -3.27 22.79
N ASN A 44 -15.55 -2.14 22.52
CA ASN A 44 -15.70 -0.92 23.29
C ASN A 44 -16.41 0.21 22.52
N ASP A 45 -17.15 -0.10 21.47
CA ASP A 45 -17.87 0.88 20.66
C ASP A 45 -19.21 1.35 21.28
N TYR A 46 -19.97 2.15 20.55
CA TYR A 46 -21.18 2.80 21.03
C TYR A 46 -22.36 1.82 21.28
N HIS A 47 -22.33 0.56 20.79
CA HIS A 47 -23.39 -0.42 21.02
C HIS A 47 -23.77 -0.54 22.50
N ARG A 48 -22.78 -0.35 23.42
CA ARG A 48 -22.98 -0.41 24.87
C ARG A 48 -23.96 0.64 25.38
N PHE A 49 -24.08 1.75 24.70
CA PHE A 49 -24.92 2.88 25.08
C PHE A 49 -26.19 2.97 24.26
N PHE A 50 -26.22 2.36 23.08
CA PHE A 50 -27.29 2.47 22.12
C PHE A 50 -28.68 2.20 22.72
N PRO A 51 -28.95 1.11 23.49
CA PRO A 51 -30.27 0.81 24.01
C PRO A 51 -30.85 1.89 24.92
N ASP A 52 -29.98 2.58 25.69
CA ASP A 52 -30.41 3.58 26.69
C ASP A 52 -30.38 5.02 26.13
N TRP A 53 -29.62 5.27 25.06
CA TRP A 53 -29.29 6.62 24.60
C TRP A 53 -29.84 6.98 23.22
N TYR A 54 -30.14 6.04 22.35
CA TYR A 54 -30.52 6.34 20.96
C TYR A 54 -31.61 7.39 20.81
N LYS A 55 -32.63 7.37 21.68
CA LYS A 55 -33.73 8.35 21.63
C LYS A 55 -33.27 9.77 21.94
N LYS A 56 -32.36 9.90 22.93
CA LYS A 56 -31.82 11.23 23.33
C LYS A 56 -30.89 11.76 22.26
N ASP A 57 -30.12 10.87 21.65
CA ASP A 57 -29.14 11.27 20.64
C ASP A 57 -29.86 11.66 19.34
N VAL A 58 -30.86 10.87 18.89
CA VAL A 58 -31.68 11.23 17.73
C VAL A 58 -32.44 12.53 18.00
N GLU A 59 -33.04 12.72 19.18
CA GLU A 59 -33.72 13.96 19.54
C GLU A 59 -32.76 15.16 19.48
N ALA A 60 -31.57 15.05 20.07
CA ALA A 60 -30.59 16.13 20.10
C ALA A 60 -30.07 16.46 18.69
N TRP A 61 -29.74 15.44 17.89
CA TRP A 61 -29.28 15.58 16.51
C TRP A 61 -30.31 16.25 15.62
N ILE A 62 -31.52 15.69 15.51
CA ILE A 62 -32.57 16.21 14.64
C ILE A 62 -33.00 17.64 15.06
N LYS A 63 -33.22 17.88 16.36
CA LYS A 63 -33.61 19.22 16.84
C LYS A 63 -32.56 20.29 16.61
N ARG A 64 -31.28 19.90 16.63
CA ARG A 64 -30.19 20.81 16.32
C ARG A 64 -30.17 21.18 14.85
N ASP A 65 -30.30 20.18 13.96
CA ASP A 65 -29.93 20.32 12.54
C ASP A 65 -31.13 20.43 11.57
N ARG A 66 -32.36 20.12 11.98
CA ARG A 66 -33.54 20.12 11.08
C ARG A 66 -33.92 21.47 10.43
N ASN A 67 -33.36 22.56 10.89
CA ASN A 67 -33.56 23.88 10.32
C ASN A 67 -32.46 24.30 9.34
N HIS A 68 -31.42 23.45 9.11
CA HIS A 68 -30.42 23.68 8.09
C HIS A 68 -30.97 23.27 6.73
N PRO A 69 -31.12 24.17 5.75
CA PRO A 69 -31.62 23.85 4.41
C PRO A 69 -30.64 22.96 3.62
N SER A 70 -29.41 22.82 4.04
CA SER A 70 -28.42 21.91 3.48
C SER A 70 -28.74 20.43 3.72
N VAL A 71 -29.47 20.08 4.79
CA VAL A 71 -29.78 18.67 5.10
C VAL A 71 -30.80 18.11 4.12
N ILE A 72 -30.41 17.06 3.38
CA ILE A 72 -31.26 16.38 2.41
C ILE A 72 -31.66 14.97 2.83
N MET A 73 -30.89 14.33 3.72
CA MET A 73 -31.14 12.99 4.24
C MET A 73 -30.70 12.87 5.69
N TRP A 74 -31.39 11.99 6.44
CA TRP A 74 -31.03 11.57 7.79
C TRP A 74 -30.52 10.12 7.74
N SER A 75 -29.18 9.92 7.70
CA SER A 75 -28.62 8.57 7.73
C SER A 75 -28.66 8.02 9.15
N ILE A 76 -29.49 6.98 9.34
CA ILE A 76 -29.68 6.35 10.66
C ILE A 76 -28.59 5.32 11.01
N GLY A 77 -27.70 5.00 10.08
CA GLY A 77 -26.62 4.06 10.37
C GLY A 77 -25.69 3.78 9.20
N ASN A 78 -24.43 3.46 9.56
CA ASN A 78 -23.38 3.02 8.64
C ASN A 78 -23.03 1.56 8.87
N GLU A 79 -23.07 0.72 7.81
CA GLU A 79 -22.59 -0.67 7.81
C GLU A 79 -23.04 -1.49 9.04
N ILE A 80 -24.29 -1.37 9.39
CA ILE A 80 -24.86 -1.88 10.64
C ILE A 80 -24.97 -3.41 10.61
N TYR A 81 -24.34 -4.09 11.56
CA TYR A 81 -24.37 -5.55 11.67
C TYR A 81 -25.77 -6.11 11.92
N ASP A 82 -26.61 -5.40 12.66
CA ASP A 82 -27.99 -5.78 12.92
C ASP A 82 -28.78 -6.01 11.63
N THR A 83 -28.50 -5.23 10.56
CA THR A 83 -29.27 -5.23 9.32
C THR A 83 -29.14 -6.52 8.53
N HIS A 84 -27.98 -7.21 8.57
CA HIS A 84 -27.79 -8.43 7.78
C HIS A 84 -27.89 -9.71 8.62
N LYS A 85 -27.60 -9.63 9.92
CA LYS A 85 -27.53 -10.82 10.80
C LYS A 85 -28.90 -11.37 11.18
N SER A 86 -29.95 -10.52 11.27
CA SER A 86 -31.28 -10.98 11.69
C SER A 86 -32.37 -9.98 11.29
N PRO A 87 -33.67 -10.42 11.33
CA PRO A 87 -34.80 -9.50 11.15
C PRO A 87 -34.89 -8.38 12.19
N ARG A 88 -34.15 -8.46 13.31
CA ARG A 88 -34.10 -7.41 14.34
C ARG A 88 -33.62 -6.07 13.77
N GLY A 89 -32.73 -6.11 12.78
CA GLY A 89 -32.25 -4.89 12.12
C GLY A 89 -33.39 -4.03 11.52
N LEU A 90 -34.38 -4.64 10.89
CA LEU A 90 -35.54 -3.92 10.39
C LEU A 90 -36.40 -3.30 11.52
N GLU A 91 -36.53 -3.98 12.65
CA GLU A 91 -37.25 -3.43 13.82
C GLU A 91 -36.53 -2.21 14.39
N VAL A 92 -35.20 -2.28 14.52
CA VAL A 92 -34.41 -1.15 15.01
C VAL A 92 -34.46 0.04 14.02
N ALA A 93 -34.36 -0.24 12.71
CA ALA A 93 -34.53 0.79 11.69
C ALA A 93 -35.88 1.51 11.84
N LYS A 94 -36.99 0.78 12.02
CA LYS A 94 -38.29 1.36 12.27
C LYS A 94 -38.35 2.21 13.53
N MET A 95 -37.75 1.73 14.63
CA MET A 95 -37.66 2.50 15.89
C MET A 95 -36.90 3.82 15.69
N LEU A 96 -35.81 3.82 14.93
CA LEU A 96 -35.02 5.03 14.63
C LEU A 96 -35.81 5.98 13.73
N CYS A 97 -36.49 5.49 12.70
CA CYS A 97 -37.32 6.31 11.83
C CYS A 97 -38.47 6.97 12.62
N GLU A 98 -39.11 6.26 13.55
CA GLU A 98 -40.16 6.83 14.42
C GLU A 98 -39.59 7.98 15.28
N GLU A 99 -38.37 7.86 15.80
CA GLU A 99 -37.76 8.96 16.56
C GLU A 99 -37.29 10.13 15.64
N VAL A 100 -36.86 9.87 14.38
CA VAL A 100 -36.59 10.91 13.38
C VAL A 100 -37.88 11.67 13.08
N GLU A 101 -38.96 10.99 12.69
CA GLU A 101 -40.27 11.60 12.36
C GLU A 101 -40.83 12.42 13.51
N LYS A 102 -40.76 11.93 14.72
CA LYS A 102 -41.20 12.63 15.94
C LYS A 102 -40.46 13.95 16.15
N ASN A 103 -39.17 14.00 15.82
CA ASN A 103 -38.34 15.16 16.04
C ASN A 103 -38.20 16.06 14.80
N ASP A 104 -38.55 15.58 13.60
CA ASP A 104 -38.70 16.33 12.35
C ASP A 104 -40.13 16.30 11.82
N PRO A 105 -41.09 16.94 12.53
CA PRO A 105 -42.52 16.88 12.20
C PRO A 105 -42.89 17.58 10.87
N MET A 106 -41.95 18.30 10.28
CA MET A 106 -42.13 18.96 8.98
C MET A 106 -41.66 18.08 7.84
N HIS A 107 -41.02 16.92 8.14
CA HIS A 107 -40.45 16.00 7.17
C HIS A 107 -39.48 16.69 6.22
N ASN A 108 -38.55 17.49 6.80
CA ASN A 108 -37.60 18.27 6.02
C ASN A 108 -36.64 17.39 5.21
N ALA A 109 -36.32 16.20 5.73
CA ALA A 109 -35.46 15.22 5.04
C ALA A 109 -35.89 13.77 5.37
N PRO A 110 -35.83 12.85 4.42
CA PRO A 110 -36.14 11.44 4.65
C PRO A 110 -35.02 10.70 5.36
N PRO A 111 -35.31 9.62 6.09
CA PRO A 111 -34.31 8.73 6.62
C PRO A 111 -33.70 7.84 5.52
N THR A 112 -32.39 7.54 5.64
CA THR A 112 -31.64 6.62 4.80
C THR A 112 -30.70 5.77 5.65
N ILE A 113 -29.98 4.81 5.03
CA ILE A 113 -28.94 3.99 5.64
C ILE A 113 -27.85 3.72 4.62
N ALA A 114 -26.59 3.67 5.09
CA ALA A 114 -25.43 3.29 4.30
C ALA A 114 -25.05 1.83 4.58
N SER A 115 -24.93 0.99 3.55
CA SER A 115 -24.74 -0.46 3.74
C SER A 115 -23.78 -1.08 2.72
N ASN A 116 -22.85 -1.90 3.23
CA ASN A 116 -22.04 -2.83 2.44
C ASN A 116 -22.62 -4.25 2.41
N TYR A 117 -23.84 -4.45 2.97
CA TYR A 117 -24.50 -5.75 3.11
C TYR A 117 -25.71 -5.93 2.17
N MET A 118 -25.80 -5.15 1.08
CA MET A 118 -26.94 -5.15 0.19
C MET A 118 -27.19 -6.47 -0.55
N GLN A 119 -26.23 -7.40 -0.56
CA GLN A 119 -26.40 -8.79 -1.05
C GLN A 119 -27.28 -9.65 -0.12
N TRP A 120 -27.59 -9.20 1.12
CA TRP A 120 -28.36 -9.98 2.09
C TRP A 120 -29.81 -9.54 2.16
N GLU A 121 -30.74 -10.50 2.16
CA GLU A 121 -32.19 -10.25 2.19
C GLU A 121 -32.62 -9.35 3.37
N ASN A 122 -32.06 -9.58 4.56
CA ASN A 122 -32.38 -8.74 5.72
C ASN A 122 -31.98 -7.27 5.52
N ALA A 123 -30.85 -6.99 4.89
CA ALA A 123 -30.42 -5.64 4.56
C ALA A 123 -31.33 -5.02 3.46
N GLN A 124 -31.69 -5.80 2.44
CA GLN A 124 -32.66 -5.38 1.42
C GLN A 124 -34.02 -5.06 2.03
N ASN A 125 -34.49 -5.79 3.05
CA ASN A 125 -35.74 -5.49 3.76
C ASN A 125 -35.69 -4.14 4.50
N VAL A 126 -34.55 -3.74 5.03
CA VAL A 126 -34.35 -2.40 5.62
C VAL A 126 -34.39 -1.33 4.52
N ALA A 127 -33.68 -1.54 3.41
CA ALA A 127 -33.69 -0.62 2.26
C ALA A 127 -35.12 -0.50 1.66
N ASP A 128 -35.87 -1.62 1.57
CA ASP A 128 -37.24 -1.60 1.08
C ASP A 128 -38.19 -0.82 2.00
N TYR A 129 -37.98 -0.81 3.28
CA TYR A 129 -38.73 0.02 4.23
C TYR A 129 -38.39 1.51 4.07
N LEU A 130 -37.10 1.85 3.91
CA LEU A 130 -36.61 3.24 3.79
C LEU A 130 -36.86 3.84 2.40
N LYS A 131 -36.83 3.03 1.35
CA LYS A 131 -36.92 3.42 -0.08
C LYS A 131 -35.74 4.27 -0.59
N ILE A 132 -34.83 4.66 0.28
CA ILE A 132 -33.58 5.33 -0.06
C ILE A 132 -32.42 4.47 0.45
N ALA A 133 -31.66 3.92 -0.48
CA ALA A 133 -30.65 2.90 -0.21
C ALA A 133 -29.24 3.39 -0.57
N GLY A 134 -28.41 3.60 0.46
CA GLY A 134 -27.00 3.90 0.32
C GLY A 134 -26.17 2.61 0.20
N TYR A 135 -25.28 2.58 -0.79
CA TYR A 135 -24.41 1.44 -1.08
C TYR A 135 -22.97 1.80 -0.76
N ASN A 136 -22.34 0.99 0.12
CA ASN A 136 -20.90 1.09 0.37
C ASN A 136 -20.19 0.01 -0.44
N TYR A 137 -19.38 0.42 -1.44
CA TYR A 137 -18.48 -0.45 -2.25
C TYR A 137 -19.18 -1.62 -2.96
N THR A 138 -20.47 -1.48 -3.25
CA THR A 138 -21.28 -2.55 -3.86
C THR A 138 -22.07 -2.06 -5.09
N GLU A 139 -21.47 -1.13 -5.85
CA GLU A 139 -22.04 -0.54 -7.08
C GLU A 139 -22.44 -1.62 -8.11
N LYS A 140 -21.77 -2.76 -8.11
CA LYS A 140 -22.10 -3.93 -8.96
C LYS A 140 -23.50 -4.50 -8.76
N LEU A 141 -24.19 -4.12 -7.69
CA LEU A 141 -25.56 -4.56 -7.38
C LEU A 141 -26.64 -3.55 -7.84
N TYR A 142 -26.25 -2.39 -8.34
CA TYR A 142 -27.18 -1.31 -8.70
C TYR A 142 -28.22 -1.79 -9.71
N ASP A 143 -27.80 -2.35 -10.85
CA ASP A 143 -28.72 -2.77 -11.92
C ASP A 143 -29.69 -3.85 -11.44
N GLU A 144 -29.18 -4.91 -10.77
CA GLU A 144 -29.99 -5.98 -10.22
C GLU A 144 -31.05 -5.45 -9.25
N HIS A 145 -30.66 -4.55 -8.35
CA HIS A 145 -31.57 -4.02 -7.34
C HIS A 145 -32.53 -2.99 -7.92
N HIS A 146 -32.13 -2.20 -8.90
CA HIS A 146 -33.02 -1.29 -9.59
C HIS A 146 -34.14 -2.02 -10.39
N GLU A 147 -33.76 -3.11 -11.08
CA GLU A 147 -34.76 -3.96 -11.77
C GLU A 147 -35.74 -4.60 -10.79
N LYS A 148 -35.27 -5.08 -9.66
CA LYS A 148 -36.04 -5.75 -8.63
C LYS A 148 -36.91 -4.78 -7.82
N HIS A 149 -36.39 -3.58 -7.55
CA HIS A 149 -37.00 -2.54 -6.71
C HIS A 149 -36.95 -1.18 -7.41
N PRO A 150 -37.74 -0.96 -8.46
CA PRO A 150 -37.73 0.28 -9.25
C PRO A 150 -38.21 1.52 -8.48
N ASP A 151 -38.73 1.35 -7.28
CA ASP A 151 -39.15 2.39 -6.36
C ASP A 151 -38.07 2.79 -5.34
N TRP A 152 -36.86 2.16 -5.40
CA TRP A 152 -35.75 2.57 -4.56
C TRP A 152 -34.98 3.72 -5.21
N VAL A 153 -34.61 4.71 -4.39
CA VAL A 153 -33.60 5.70 -4.72
C VAL A 153 -32.24 5.12 -4.34
N ILE A 154 -31.42 4.85 -5.32
CA ILE A 154 -30.08 4.24 -5.15
C ILE A 154 -29.01 5.32 -5.22
N TYR A 155 -28.03 5.27 -4.33
CA TYR A 155 -26.84 6.12 -4.35
C TYR A 155 -25.62 5.44 -3.75
N GLY A 156 -24.42 5.87 -4.12
CA GLY A 156 -23.18 5.44 -3.50
C GLY A 156 -22.93 6.23 -2.21
N SER A 157 -23.21 5.62 -1.05
CA SER A 157 -22.95 6.27 0.24
C SER A 157 -21.47 6.26 0.63
N GLU A 158 -20.73 5.23 0.18
CA GLU A 158 -19.25 5.19 0.19
C GLU A 158 -18.76 4.49 -1.06
N THR A 159 -17.89 5.15 -1.81
CA THR A 159 -17.35 4.63 -3.07
C THR A 159 -15.83 4.81 -3.13
N ALA A 160 -15.18 4.18 -4.10
CA ALA A 160 -13.74 4.15 -4.32
C ALA A 160 -12.96 3.48 -3.18
N SER A 161 -12.62 4.18 -2.11
CA SER A 161 -11.76 3.67 -1.01
C SER A 161 -10.35 3.32 -1.48
N THR A 162 -9.69 4.28 -2.12
CA THR A 162 -8.33 4.16 -2.65
C THR A 162 -7.38 4.96 -1.77
N VAL A 163 -6.26 4.35 -1.38
CA VAL A 163 -5.23 5.03 -0.57
C VAL A 163 -4.17 5.67 -1.45
N ARG A 164 -3.70 6.87 -1.06
CA ARG A 164 -2.71 7.66 -1.81
C ARG A 164 -1.88 8.51 -0.87
N SER A 165 -0.58 8.55 -1.14
CA SER A 165 0.35 9.49 -0.53
C SER A 165 0.66 10.59 -1.53
N ARG A 166 0.35 11.83 -1.20
CA ARG A 166 0.51 12.98 -2.09
C ARG A 166 1.92 13.04 -2.70
N GLY A 167 1.98 13.05 -4.05
CA GLY A 167 3.20 13.20 -4.82
C GLY A 167 4.21 12.04 -4.71
N ILE A 168 3.78 10.86 -4.25
CA ILE A 168 4.58 9.63 -4.24
C ILE A 168 4.10 8.74 -5.38
N TYR A 169 5.01 8.27 -6.21
CA TYR A 169 4.70 7.51 -7.41
C TYR A 169 5.48 6.22 -7.45
N HIS A 170 4.76 5.12 -7.66
CA HIS A 170 5.31 3.79 -7.83
C HIS A 170 4.81 3.18 -9.14
N PHE A 171 5.71 2.56 -9.89
CA PHE A 171 5.46 2.03 -11.22
C PHE A 171 5.62 0.50 -11.27
N PRO A 172 5.00 -0.18 -12.26
CA PRO A 172 4.08 0.35 -13.27
C PRO A 172 2.67 0.62 -12.71
N TYR A 173 1.87 1.42 -13.40
CA TYR A 173 0.48 1.71 -13.01
C TYR A 173 -0.39 0.46 -12.83
N ASP A 174 -0.15 -0.58 -13.65
CA ASP A 174 -0.93 -1.82 -13.61
C ASP A 174 -0.63 -2.68 -12.37
N THR A 175 0.38 -2.34 -11.58
CA THR A 175 0.67 -2.99 -10.30
C THR A 175 -0.13 -2.31 -9.19
N SER A 176 -1.13 -3.02 -8.64
CA SER A 176 -1.88 -2.57 -7.47
C SER A 176 -1.26 -3.13 -6.19
N LEU A 177 -0.67 -2.26 -5.39
CA LEU A 177 -0.11 -2.59 -4.10
C LEU A 177 -0.60 -1.58 -3.05
N LEU A 178 -1.16 -2.09 -1.94
CA LEU A 178 -1.73 -1.23 -0.90
C LEU A 178 -0.67 -0.30 -0.30
N VAL A 179 0.54 -0.82 -0.04
CA VAL A 179 1.63 -0.08 0.60
C VAL A 179 2.99 -0.57 0.11
N TYR A 180 3.92 0.35 -0.11
CA TYR A 180 5.29 0.06 -0.54
C TYR A 180 6.27 0.01 0.64
N ASP A 181 7.57 -0.21 0.39
CA ASP A 181 8.60 -0.40 1.43
C ASP A 181 8.82 0.86 2.29
N ASP A 182 8.47 2.03 1.78
CA ASP A 182 8.52 3.33 2.47
C ASP A 182 7.26 3.61 3.32
N LEU A 183 6.34 2.66 3.41
CA LEU A 183 5.01 2.78 4.02
C LEU A 183 4.13 3.85 3.34
N GLN A 184 4.44 4.20 2.09
CA GLN A 184 3.64 5.09 1.27
C GLN A 184 2.77 4.31 0.28
N CYS A 185 1.77 4.98 -0.27
CA CYS A 185 0.87 4.49 -1.30
C CYS A 185 1.09 5.29 -2.59
N SER A 186 0.86 4.69 -3.75
CA SER A 186 1.02 5.42 -5.02
C SER A 186 -0.08 6.46 -5.22
N ASP A 187 0.27 7.71 -5.55
CA ASP A 187 -0.69 8.78 -5.87
C ASP A 187 -1.36 8.60 -7.24
N LEU A 188 -0.86 7.66 -8.06
CA LEU A 188 -1.50 7.29 -9.34
C LEU A 188 -2.93 6.73 -9.19
N GLY A 189 -3.38 6.44 -7.95
CA GLY A 189 -4.74 5.94 -7.68
C GLY A 189 -4.92 4.45 -7.93
N ASN A 190 -3.83 3.70 -8.02
CA ASN A 190 -3.79 2.24 -8.21
C ASN A 190 -3.57 1.45 -6.91
N SER A 191 -3.36 2.11 -5.76
CA SER A 191 -3.29 1.48 -4.45
C SER A 191 -4.69 1.31 -3.86
N VAL A 192 -5.29 0.13 -4.05
CA VAL A 192 -6.70 -0.15 -3.73
C VAL A 192 -6.79 -1.17 -2.61
N VAL A 193 -7.68 -0.93 -1.64
CA VAL A 193 -8.03 -1.91 -0.59
C VAL A 193 -8.92 -3.03 -1.15
N ASN A 194 -9.00 -4.17 -0.44
CA ASN A 194 -9.72 -5.36 -0.93
C ASN A 194 -11.21 -5.15 -1.21
N TRP A 195 -11.86 -4.19 -0.54
CA TRP A 195 -13.27 -3.85 -0.73
C TRP A 195 -13.49 -2.67 -1.68
N GLY A 196 -12.43 -1.93 -2.01
CA GLY A 196 -12.50 -0.70 -2.79
C GLY A 196 -12.32 -0.89 -4.29
N ALA A 197 -12.40 0.20 -5.00
CA ALA A 197 -12.12 0.30 -6.43
C ALA A 197 -11.25 1.54 -6.71
N SER A 198 -10.59 1.60 -7.87
CA SER A 198 -9.94 2.83 -8.31
C SER A 198 -10.98 3.95 -8.49
N PRO A 199 -10.60 5.22 -8.37
CA PRO A 199 -11.52 6.33 -8.59
C PRO A 199 -12.18 6.29 -9.95
N LEU A 200 -11.42 5.93 -11.00
CA LEU A 200 -11.92 5.84 -12.36
C LEU A 200 -13.01 4.78 -12.46
N ARG A 201 -12.75 3.58 -11.96
CA ARG A 201 -13.70 2.47 -12.01
C ARG A 201 -14.98 2.77 -11.21
N SER A 202 -14.82 3.26 -9.97
CA SER A 202 -15.96 3.59 -9.12
C SER A 202 -16.86 4.66 -9.75
N PHE A 203 -16.23 5.71 -10.30
CA PHE A 203 -16.97 6.75 -11.02
C PHE A 203 -17.69 6.20 -12.26
N ALA A 204 -16.99 5.38 -13.08
CA ALA A 204 -17.60 4.80 -14.30
C ALA A 204 -18.81 3.93 -13.98
N MET A 205 -18.74 3.14 -12.91
CA MET A 205 -19.86 2.27 -12.49
C MET A 205 -21.08 3.09 -12.04
N ASP A 206 -20.88 4.17 -11.27
CA ASP A 206 -21.97 5.04 -10.85
C ASP A 206 -22.55 5.84 -12.01
N ALA A 207 -21.68 6.40 -12.88
CA ALA A 207 -22.10 7.17 -14.05
C ALA A 207 -22.85 6.34 -15.09
N ALA A 208 -22.62 5.03 -15.18
CA ALA A 208 -23.35 4.12 -16.04
C ALA A 208 -24.78 3.87 -15.54
N ALA A 209 -25.07 4.08 -14.25
CA ALA A 209 -26.36 3.91 -13.62
C ALA A 209 -27.16 5.23 -13.68
N GLU A 210 -27.79 5.54 -14.81
CA GLU A 210 -28.55 6.82 -15.02
C GLU A 210 -29.63 7.08 -13.95
N TYR A 211 -30.06 6.06 -13.22
CA TYR A 211 -31.02 6.13 -12.12
C TYR A 211 -30.36 6.39 -10.75
N SER A 212 -29.01 6.37 -10.66
CA SER A 212 -28.29 6.71 -9.43
C SER A 212 -28.47 8.19 -9.08
N MET A 213 -28.64 8.48 -7.80
CA MET A 213 -28.64 9.85 -7.29
C MET A 213 -27.23 10.45 -7.25
N GLY A 214 -26.20 9.64 -7.48
CA GLY A 214 -24.77 10.00 -7.42
C GLY A 214 -24.04 9.30 -6.28
N GLN A 215 -22.82 9.75 -6.01
CA GLN A 215 -21.92 9.04 -5.08
C GLN A 215 -21.23 9.98 -4.09
N PHE A 216 -21.00 9.47 -2.87
CA PHE A 216 -20.10 10.03 -1.88
C PHE A 216 -18.82 9.22 -1.86
N VAL A 217 -17.69 9.88 -2.09
CA VAL A 217 -16.38 9.21 -2.16
C VAL A 217 -15.79 9.06 -0.77
N TRP A 218 -15.29 7.88 -0.46
CA TRP A 218 -14.46 7.64 0.72
C TRP A 218 -12.99 7.91 0.39
N THR A 219 -12.41 9.07 0.83
CA THR A 219 -13.02 10.16 1.60
C THR A 219 -12.44 11.50 1.15
N GLY A 220 -13.04 12.62 1.58
CA GLY A 220 -12.58 13.95 1.19
C GLY A 220 -11.18 14.29 1.71
N PHE A 221 -10.88 13.93 2.96
CA PHE A 221 -9.62 14.24 3.63
C PHE A 221 -8.99 12.99 4.24
N ASP A 222 -7.65 12.96 4.31
CA ASP A 222 -6.95 12.04 5.19
C ASP A 222 -7.35 12.31 6.64
N TYR A 223 -7.36 11.27 7.46
CA TYR A 223 -7.80 11.41 8.85
C TYR A 223 -6.95 10.57 9.81
N ILE A 224 -6.79 11.08 11.03
CA ILE A 224 -6.06 10.43 12.11
C ILE A 224 -7.03 9.51 12.86
N GLY A 225 -6.58 8.30 13.21
CA GLY A 225 -7.33 7.36 14.04
C GLY A 225 -7.36 5.95 13.51
N GLU A 226 -7.91 5.69 12.35
CA GLU A 226 -8.03 4.36 11.73
C GLU A 226 -7.05 4.20 10.57
N PRO A 227 -5.75 3.97 10.85
CA PRO A 227 -4.73 4.06 9.82
C PRO A 227 -4.89 2.98 8.75
N THR A 228 -4.86 3.41 7.50
CA THR A 228 -4.70 2.58 6.32
C THR A 228 -3.69 3.25 5.41
N PRO A 229 -2.49 2.67 5.23
CA PRO A 229 -2.03 1.36 5.72
C PRO A 229 -1.87 1.30 7.25
N TYR A 230 -2.06 0.10 7.81
CA TYR A 230 -2.10 -0.11 9.27
C TYR A 230 -0.85 0.38 10.04
N ASN A 231 0.32 0.32 9.43
CA ASN A 231 1.60 0.69 10.05
C ASN A 231 1.92 2.19 9.96
N THR A 232 0.92 3.05 9.74
CA THR A 232 1.04 4.51 9.67
C THR A 232 0.22 5.18 10.78
N LYS A 233 0.30 6.51 10.92
CA LYS A 233 -0.44 7.22 11.97
C LYS A 233 -1.83 7.69 11.56
N ASN A 234 -2.11 7.74 10.24
CA ASN A 234 -3.39 8.19 9.69
C ASN A 234 -3.75 7.42 8.41
N SER A 235 -5.01 7.46 8.02
CA SER A 235 -5.51 6.89 6.78
C SER A 235 -5.23 7.79 5.60
N TYR A 236 -4.84 7.17 4.48
CA TYR A 236 -4.53 7.83 3.21
C TYR A 236 -5.68 7.81 2.18
N PHE A 237 -6.92 7.62 2.64
CA PHE A 237 -8.10 7.60 1.75
C PHE A 237 -8.47 8.96 1.18
N GLY A 238 -7.98 10.04 1.78
CA GLY A 238 -8.34 11.39 1.38
C GLY A 238 -8.01 11.73 -0.07
N ILE A 239 -8.89 12.50 -0.70
CA ILE A 239 -8.61 13.22 -1.95
C ILE A 239 -7.64 14.39 -1.66
N ILE A 240 -7.69 14.89 -0.44
CA ILE A 240 -6.85 15.96 0.12
C ILE A 240 -6.13 15.38 1.34
N ASP A 241 -4.85 15.73 1.55
CA ASP A 241 -4.09 15.26 2.71
C ASP A 241 -4.45 16.00 4.00
N THR A 242 -3.88 15.59 5.16
CA THR A 242 -4.14 16.23 6.45
C THR A 242 -3.68 17.68 6.53
N ALA A 243 -2.73 18.08 5.67
CA ALA A 243 -2.25 19.45 5.57
C ALA A 243 -3.11 20.34 4.66
N GLY A 244 -4.14 19.77 4.00
CA GLY A 244 -5.03 20.49 3.10
C GLY A 244 -4.54 20.59 1.67
N PHE A 245 -3.51 19.81 1.27
CA PHE A 245 -3.00 19.81 -0.09
C PHE A 245 -3.68 18.74 -0.94
N GLU A 246 -3.99 19.10 -2.20
CA GLU A 246 -4.62 18.21 -3.16
C GLU A 246 -3.68 17.05 -3.55
N LYS A 247 -4.24 15.85 -3.68
CA LYS A 247 -3.63 14.68 -4.31
C LYS A 247 -4.08 14.58 -5.77
N ASP A 248 -3.46 13.71 -6.57
CA ASP A 248 -3.79 13.61 -8.01
C ASP A 248 -5.26 13.27 -8.27
N SER A 249 -5.90 12.51 -7.38
CA SER A 249 -7.34 12.23 -7.50
C SER A 249 -8.26 13.44 -7.37
N PHE A 250 -7.82 14.53 -6.73
CA PHE A 250 -8.56 15.81 -6.74
C PHE A 250 -8.80 16.28 -8.17
N TRP A 251 -7.78 16.18 -8.99
CA TRP A 251 -7.82 16.63 -10.39
C TRP A 251 -8.64 15.69 -11.27
N PHE A 252 -8.63 14.38 -10.98
CA PHE A 252 -9.56 13.45 -11.61
C PHE A 252 -11.01 13.83 -11.33
N TYR A 253 -11.41 13.98 -10.05
CA TYR A 253 -12.78 14.35 -9.71
C TYR A 253 -13.13 15.75 -10.23
N LYS A 254 -12.20 16.69 -10.24
CA LYS A 254 -12.40 17.99 -10.88
C LYS A 254 -12.74 17.83 -12.35
N SER A 255 -12.09 16.95 -13.09
CA SER A 255 -12.34 16.76 -14.53
C SER A 255 -13.74 16.23 -14.84
N VAL A 256 -14.36 15.49 -13.89
CA VAL A 256 -15.69 14.87 -14.10
C VAL A 256 -16.83 15.57 -13.37
N TRP A 257 -16.57 16.40 -12.36
CA TRP A 257 -17.57 17.08 -11.53
C TRP A 257 -17.63 18.60 -11.73
N ASP A 258 -16.52 19.21 -12.12
CA ASP A 258 -16.47 20.67 -12.30
C ASP A 258 -17.10 21.05 -13.66
N ILE A 259 -18.38 21.40 -13.65
CA ILE A 259 -19.15 21.82 -14.80
C ILE A 259 -19.08 23.36 -14.95
N ALA A 260 -18.27 24.04 -14.12
CA ALA A 260 -18.26 25.49 -14.06
C ALA A 260 -17.57 26.10 -15.30
N GLU A 261 -18.02 27.31 -15.66
CA GLU A 261 -17.53 28.14 -16.75
C GLU A 261 -16.07 28.63 -16.60
N GLU A 262 -15.28 27.98 -15.73
CA GLU A 262 -13.88 28.35 -15.54
C GLU A 262 -13.01 27.80 -16.67
N LYS A 263 -11.84 28.41 -16.85
CA LYS A 263 -10.88 28.07 -17.90
C LYS A 263 -10.47 26.60 -17.81
N SER A 264 -10.43 25.93 -18.95
CA SER A 264 -9.91 24.56 -19.10
C SER A 264 -8.59 24.34 -18.39
N PHE A 265 -8.41 23.14 -17.84
CA PHE A 265 -7.21 22.75 -17.12
C PHE A 265 -6.61 21.46 -17.66
N ILE A 266 -5.34 21.26 -17.34
CA ILE A 266 -4.62 20.00 -17.50
C ILE A 266 -3.91 19.76 -16.17
N HIS A 267 -3.97 18.55 -15.65
CA HIS A 267 -3.13 18.07 -14.57
C HIS A 267 -2.41 16.79 -15.01
N VAL A 268 -1.10 16.79 -14.86
CA VAL A 268 -0.24 15.66 -15.24
C VAL A 268 0.25 14.94 -13.98
N SER A 269 0.00 13.66 -13.93
CA SER A 269 0.48 12.74 -12.90
C SER A 269 1.48 11.76 -13.53
N PRO A 270 2.72 11.62 -13.01
CA PRO A 270 3.27 12.28 -11.82
C PRO A 270 3.52 13.79 -12.05
N CYS A 271 3.22 14.60 -11.05
CA CYS A 271 3.52 16.03 -11.08
C CYS A 271 5.03 16.32 -10.93
N CYS A 272 5.77 15.45 -10.27
CA CYS A 272 7.23 15.52 -10.14
C CYS A 272 7.91 14.80 -11.31
N TRP A 273 8.61 15.56 -12.20
CA TRP A 273 9.31 15.00 -13.34
C TRP A 273 10.82 14.88 -13.07
N ASP A 274 11.22 13.95 -12.18
CA ASP A 274 12.60 13.75 -11.74
C ASP A 274 12.90 12.27 -11.41
N PHE A 275 13.11 11.45 -12.45
CA PHE A 275 13.33 10.00 -12.39
C PHE A 275 14.74 9.61 -12.87
N ASN A 276 15.00 8.31 -13.00
CA ASN A 276 16.25 7.80 -13.56
C ASN A 276 16.22 7.83 -15.10
N GLU A 277 17.36 8.08 -15.71
CA GLU A 277 17.48 8.06 -17.17
C GLU A 277 16.99 6.74 -17.77
N GLY A 278 16.04 6.83 -18.71
CA GLY A 278 15.41 5.69 -19.39
C GLY A 278 14.47 4.85 -18.53
N GLN A 279 14.13 5.27 -17.32
CA GLN A 279 13.06 4.62 -16.53
C GLN A 279 11.73 4.81 -17.23
N LEU A 280 10.90 3.75 -17.32
CA LEU A 280 9.57 3.84 -17.91
C LEU A 280 8.60 4.46 -16.90
N ILE A 281 7.96 5.56 -17.33
CA ILE A 281 7.03 6.33 -16.52
C ILE A 281 5.64 6.27 -17.13
N ASP A 282 4.67 5.81 -16.37
CA ASP A 282 3.26 5.94 -16.70
C ASP A 282 2.80 7.36 -16.39
N VAL A 283 2.28 8.04 -17.40
CA VAL A 283 1.79 9.43 -17.33
C VAL A 283 0.29 9.40 -17.49
N LEU A 284 -0.44 9.84 -16.46
CA LEU A 284 -1.88 10.02 -16.48
C LEU A 284 -2.18 11.51 -16.61
N VAL A 285 -3.14 11.86 -17.44
CA VAL A 285 -3.55 13.26 -17.67
C VAL A 285 -5.03 13.40 -17.39
N TYR A 286 -5.36 14.22 -16.40
CA TYR A 286 -6.73 14.59 -16.05
C TYR A 286 -7.05 15.96 -16.62
N SER A 287 -8.15 16.08 -17.33
CA SER A 287 -8.56 17.31 -18.01
C SER A 287 -10.05 17.30 -18.31
N ASP A 288 -10.64 18.48 -18.39
CA ASP A 288 -11.96 18.74 -18.95
C ASP A 288 -11.96 18.82 -20.49
N LEU A 289 -10.79 18.83 -21.12
CA LEU A 289 -10.64 18.87 -22.56
C LEU A 289 -10.75 17.47 -23.18
N PRO A 290 -11.50 17.31 -24.28
CA PRO A 290 -11.84 15.99 -24.84
C PRO A 290 -10.73 15.28 -25.57
N PHE A 291 -9.61 15.96 -25.86
CA PHE A 291 -8.50 15.34 -26.60
C PHE A 291 -7.14 15.82 -26.09
N ILE A 292 -6.24 14.89 -25.80
CA ILE A 292 -4.92 15.15 -25.24
C ILE A 292 -3.83 14.62 -26.17
N ARG A 293 -2.79 15.43 -26.43
CA ARG A 293 -1.53 15.00 -27.06
C ARG A 293 -0.37 15.23 -26.12
N LEU A 294 0.59 14.32 -26.16
CA LEU A 294 1.82 14.40 -25.40
C LEU A 294 2.98 14.65 -26.37
N HIS A 295 3.81 15.64 -26.05
CA HIS A 295 4.99 16.04 -26.81
C HIS A 295 6.23 15.83 -25.94
N TYR A 296 7.13 14.94 -26.36
CA TYR A 296 8.28 14.61 -25.57
C TYR A 296 9.47 14.19 -26.42
N CYS A 297 10.68 14.69 -26.12
CA CYS A 297 11.91 14.40 -26.85
C CYS A 297 11.87 14.71 -28.38
N GLY A 298 11.03 15.67 -28.79
CA GLY A 298 10.85 16.02 -30.20
C GLY A 298 9.86 15.12 -30.95
N GLU A 299 9.25 14.16 -30.26
CA GLU A 299 8.19 13.30 -30.79
C GLU A 299 6.83 13.74 -30.27
N MET A 300 5.81 13.51 -31.08
CA MET A 300 4.41 13.63 -30.68
C MET A 300 3.81 12.24 -30.60
N TYR A 301 3.35 11.88 -29.39
CA TYR A 301 2.67 10.63 -29.15
C TYR A 301 1.24 10.64 -29.66
N ASP A 302 0.70 9.46 -30.01
CA ASP A 302 -0.68 9.32 -30.47
C ASP A 302 -1.65 9.95 -29.47
N GLY A 303 -2.51 10.82 -29.97
CA GLY A 303 -3.48 11.53 -29.13
C GLY A 303 -4.51 10.58 -28.49
N LYS A 304 -4.98 10.95 -27.31
CA LYS A 304 -5.97 10.20 -26.52
C LYS A 304 -7.24 11.00 -26.38
N VAL A 305 -8.38 10.32 -26.55
CA VAL A 305 -9.71 10.89 -26.33
C VAL A 305 -10.09 10.71 -24.85
N ILE A 306 -10.60 11.77 -24.23
CA ILE A 306 -11.28 11.75 -22.93
C ILE A 306 -12.77 11.90 -23.20
N ASP A 307 -13.62 10.95 -22.78
CA ASP A 307 -15.07 11.02 -22.99
C ASP A 307 -15.90 11.09 -21.70
N HIS A 308 -15.27 10.95 -20.52
CA HIS A 308 -15.89 10.99 -19.18
C HIS A 308 -17.07 10.00 -18.94
N LEU A 309 -17.23 9.01 -19.83
CA LEU A 309 -18.28 7.99 -19.77
C LEU A 309 -17.73 6.57 -19.70
N THR A 310 -16.55 6.36 -20.27
CA THR A 310 -15.92 5.04 -20.39
C THR A 310 -14.70 4.97 -19.48
N GLU A 311 -14.63 3.96 -18.61
CA GLU A 311 -13.54 3.81 -17.63
C GLU A 311 -12.15 4.04 -18.25
N ASP A 312 -11.86 3.40 -19.39
CA ASP A 312 -10.56 3.51 -20.08
C ASP A 312 -10.28 4.88 -20.71
N LYS A 313 -11.28 5.77 -20.74
CA LYS A 313 -11.21 7.10 -21.34
C LYS A 313 -11.47 8.24 -20.36
N LEU A 314 -11.56 7.94 -19.06
CA LEU A 314 -11.72 8.98 -18.03
C LEU A 314 -10.45 9.82 -17.85
N CYS A 315 -9.31 9.34 -18.34
CA CYS A 315 -8.05 10.09 -18.41
C CYS A 315 -7.27 9.66 -19.64
N ALA A 316 -6.33 10.48 -20.08
CA ALA A 316 -5.37 10.09 -21.10
C ALA A 316 -4.16 9.42 -20.43
N ARG A 317 -3.77 8.22 -20.91
CA ARG A 317 -2.62 7.48 -20.37
C ARG A 317 -1.55 7.26 -21.44
N PHE A 318 -0.29 7.54 -21.06
CA PHE A 318 0.90 7.32 -21.85
C PHE A 318 1.95 6.59 -21.00
N THR A 319 2.87 5.85 -21.64
CA THR A 319 4.07 5.32 -21.00
C THR A 319 5.27 5.79 -21.79
N VAL A 320 6.19 6.50 -21.15
CA VAL A 320 7.36 7.10 -21.82
C VAL A 320 8.65 6.83 -21.03
N PRO A 321 9.80 6.63 -21.69
CA PRO A 321 11.09 6.58 -21.00
C PRO A 321 11.46 8.00 -20.52
N PHE A 322 11.85 8.14 -19.26
CA PHE A 322 12.33 9.43 -18.74
C PHE A 322 13.69 9.78 -19.36
N HIS A 323 13.86 11.03 -19.78
CA HIS A 323 15.14 11.59 -20.23
C HIS A 323 15.42 12.89 -19.47
N LYS A 324 16.56 12.93 -18.81
CA LYS A 324 17.03 14.09 -18.06
C LYS A 324 17.09 15.33 -18.94
N ASP A 325 16.76 16.47 -18.38
CA ASP A 325 16.76 17.78 -19.06
C ASP A 325 15.84 17.86 -20.29
N LYS A 326 14.92 16.94 -20.45
CA LYS A 326 13.88 16.98 -21.47
C LYS A 326 12.53 17.32 -20.84
N PRO A 327 11.94 18.46 -21.15
CA PRO A 327 10.61 18.78 -20.65
C PRO A 327 9.56 17.86 -21.27
N LEU A 328 8.55 17.50 -20.48
CA LEU A 328 7.36 16.82 -20.94
C LEU A 328 6.26 17.86 -21.15
N ALA A 329 5.76 18.04 -22.36
CA ALA A 329 4.64 18.93 -22.65
C ALA A 329 3.38 18.13 -22.95
N VAL A 330 2.29 18.49 -22.30
CA VAL A 330 0.95 17.92 -22.52
C VAL A 330 0.04 19.03 -23.01
N ARG A 331 -0.63 18.80 -24.15
CA ARG A 331 -1.54 19.75 -24.79
C ARG A 331 -2.95 19.20 -24.88
N GLY A 332 -3.92 20.02 -24.54
CA GLY A 332 -5.35 19.69 -24.60
C GLY A 332 -6.06 20.46 -25.70
N TYR A 333 -6.94 19.79 -26.41
CA TYR A 333 -7.63 20.26 -27.59
C TYR A 333 -9.14 20.05 -27.49
N LEU A 334 -9.93 20.89 -28.19
CA LEU A 334 -11.37 20.74 -28.29
C LEU A 334 -11.80 19.60 -29.22
N SER A 335 -10.93 19.14 -30.12
CA SER A 335 -11.21 18.10 -31.11
C SER A 335 -9.91 17.39 -31.54
N PRO A 336 -9.98 16.10 -31.91
CA PRO A 336 -8.87 15.40 -32.56
C PRO A 336 -8.39 16.04 -33.87
N ASP A 337 -9.27 16.78 -34.54
CA ASP A 337 -9.02 17.40 -35.86
C ASP A 337 -8.29 18.73 -35.73
N CYS A 338 -8.06 19.26 -34.52
CA CYS A 338 -7.32 20.52 -34.34
C CYS A 338 -5.86 20.37 -34.77
N ASP A 339 -5.32 21.44 -35.37
CA ASP A 339 -3.88 21.53 -35.68
C ASP A 339 -3.04 21.43 -34.39
N VAL A 340 -1.79 21.00 -34.51
CA VAL A 340 -0.89 20.76 -33.37
C VAL A 340 -0.66 22.00 -32.50
N ASP A 341 -0.69 23.19 -33.13
CA ASP A 341 -0.48 24.46 -32.45
C ASP A 341 -1.78 25.16 -32.02
N ASP A 342 -2.94 24.56 -32.32
CA ASP A 342 -4.27 25.06 -31.92
C ASP A 342 -4.79 24.37 -30.67
N TYR A 343 -4.00 24.42 -29.58
CA TYR A 343 -4.34 23.86 -28.28
C TYR A 343 -4.96 24.93 -27.36
N GLU A 344 -5.95 24.54 -26.58
CA GLU A 344 -6.60 25.38 -25.56
C GLU A 344 -5.72 25.58 -24.33
N LYS A 345 -4.99 24.54 -23.94
CA LYS A 345 -4.18 24.51 -22.73
C LYS A 345 -2.90 23.68 -22.94
N GLU A 346 -1.81 24.15 -22.37
CA GLU A 346 -0.57 23.38 -22.26
C GLU A 346 -0.09 23.32 -20.81
N GLU A 347 0.38 22.15 -20.39
CA GLU A 347 1.10 21.92 -19.15
C GLU A 347 2.49 21.36 -19.47
N VAL A 348 3.53 21.92 -18.85
CA VAL A 348 4.91 21.52 -19.12
C VAL A 348 5.60 21.17 -17.81
N LEU A 349 6.08 19.94 -17.71
CA LEU A 349 6.87 19.46 -16.57
C LEU A 349 8.36 19.56 -16.88
N PHE A 350 9.12 20.03 -15.89
CA PHE A 350 10.58 20.14 -15.94
C PHE A 350 11.22 19.36 -14.81
N THR A 351 12.42 18.84 -15.05
CA THR A 351 13.26 18.28 -13.98
C THR A 351 13.81 19.43 -13.14
N SER A 352 13.52 19.41 -11.84
CA SER A 352 14.06 20.38 -10.89
C SER A 352 15.52 20.10 -10.54
N LEU A 353 16.28 21.16 -10.21
CA LEU A 353 17.60 21.07 -9.63
C LEU A 353 17.51 20.92 -8.10
N ASP A 354 18.65 20.92 -7.40
CA ASP A 354 18.68 20.84 -5.95
C ASP A 354 18.04 22.09 -5.29
N PRO A 355 17.39 21.91 -4.12
CA PRO A 355 16.79 22.98 -3.35
C PRO A 355 17.78 24.13 -3.08
N TYR A 356 17.36 25.36 -3.27
CA TYR A 356 18.20 26.55 -3.11
C TYR A 356 17.63 27.57 -2.14
N LYS A 357 16.32 27.81 -2.19
CA LYS A 357 15.68 28.81 -1.33
C LYS A 357 14.33 28.35 -0.82
N VAL A 358 13.99 28.76 0.39
CA VAL A 358 12.64 28.57 0.94
C VAL A 358 11.69 29.58 0.30
N ASN A 359 10.46 29.16 0.02
CA ASN A 359 9.35 30.00 -0.41
C ASN A 359 8.18 29.90 0.57
N MET A 360 7.37 30.96 0.70
CA MET A 360 6.18 31.01 1.54
C MET A 360 5.07 31.79 0.84
N SER A 361 3.87 31.19 0.78
CA SER A 361 2.67 31.76 0.21
C SER A 361 1.53 31.74 1.22
N PRO A 362 1.14 32.87 1.81
CA PRO A 362 0.00 32.93 2.72
C PRO A 362 -1.30 32.95 1.91
N ASP A 363 -2.36 32.31 2.43
CA ASP A 363 -3.72 32.34 1.87
C ASP A 363 -4.40 33.69 2.01
N VAL A 364 -4.02 34.46 3.05
CA VAL A 364 -4.52 35.81 3.33
C VAL A 364 -3.38 36.75 3.71
N SER A 365 -3.54 38.04 3.41
CA SER A 365 -2.56 39.10 3.80
C SER A 365 -2.85 39.72 5.15
N GLU A 366 -4.04 39.53 5.70
CA GLU A 366 -4.48 40.09 7.01
C GLU A 366 -5.49 39.17 7.69
N ILE A 367 -5.43 39.14 9.04
CA ILE A 367 -6.34 38.40 9.90
C ILE A 367 -6.83 39.31 11.06
N ALA A 368 -7.99 39.02 11.62
CA ALA A 368 -8.50 39.77 12.74
C ALA A 368 -7.67 39.53 14.03
N ALA A 369 -7.39 40.58 14.79
CA ALA A 369 -6.69 40.51 16.07
C ALA A 369 -7.64 40.07 17.20
N ASP A 370 -8.21 38.89 17.08
CA ASP A 370 -9.24 38.35 17.97
C ASP A 370 -8.76 37.10 18.78
N GLY A 371 -7.48 36.76 18.65
CA GLY A 371 -6.84 35.63 19.34
C GLY A 371 -7.24 34.25 18.85
N ARG A 372 -7.90 34.13 17.66
CA ARG A 372 -8.36 32.87 17.06
C ARG A 372 -8.34 32.85 15.53
N SER A 373 -8.31 34.00 14.88
CA SER A 373 -8.23 34.08 13.43
C SER A 373 -6.91 33.50 12.93
N LEU A 374 -6.97 32.72 11.85
CA LEU A 374 -5.86 31.95 11.32
C LEU A 374 -5.44 32.45 9.95
N ALA A 375 -4.15 32.33 9.66
CA ALA A 375 -3.61 32.37 8.31
C ALA A 375 -2.89 31.03 8.02
N PHE A 376 -3.12 30.46 6.83
CA PHE A 376 -2.52 29.22 6.37
C PHE A 376 -1.41 29.55 5.38
N ILE A 377 -0.19 29.13 5.68
CA ILE A 377 0.99 29.44 4.88
C ILE A 377 1.51 28.17 4.24
N THR A 378 1.38 28.09 2.92
CA THR A 378 2.04 27.03 2.15
C THR A 378 3.53 27.34 2.05
N VAL A 379 4.37 26.39 2.42
CA VAL A 379 5.82 26.48 2.35
C VAL A 379 6.34 25.48 1.35
N THR A 380 7.16 25.97 0.41
CA THR A 380 7.83 25.17 -0.61
C THR A 380 9.32 25.54 -0.67
N VAL A 381 10.06 24.86 -1.49
CA VAL A 381 11.43 25.24 -1.83
C VAL A 381 11.60 25.27 -3.34
N ASP A 382 12.34 26.29 -3.80
CA ASP A 382 12.68 26.44 -5.20
C ASP A 382 14.14 26.13 -5.43
N ASP A 383 14.47 25.66 -6.60
CA ASP A 383 15.84 25.55 -7.07
C ASP A 383 16.43 26.91 -7.47
N ILE A 384 17.68 26.90 -7.98
CA ILE A 384 18.36 28.15 -8.38
C ILE A 384 17.71 28.82 -9.61
N MET A 385 16.96 28.08 -10.41
CA MET A 385 16.24 28.57 -11.58
C MET A 385 14.85 29.10 -11.20
N GLY A 386 14.40 28.89 -9.95
CA GLY A 386 13.09 29.30 -9.45
C GLY A 386 11.99 28.28 -9.72
N GLN A 387 12.35 27.05 -10.08
CA GLN A 387 11.43 25.92 -10.19
C GLN A 387 11.17 25.33 -8.80
N GLU A 388 9.92 25.01 -8.49
CA GLU A 388 9.56 24.29 -7.28
C GLU A 388 10.17 22.88 -7.30
N VAL A 389 10.84 22.49 -6.22
CA VAL A 389 11.42 21.16 -6.06
C VAL A 389 10.39 20.25 -5.41
N GLN A 390 9.57 19.59 -6.21
CA GLN A 390 8.41 18.84 -5.76
C GLN A 390 8.74 17.55 -4.99
N ASN A 391 9.98 17.06 -5.06
CA ASN A 391 10.46 15.93 -4.24
C ASN A 391 11.33 16.37 -3.07
N ALA A 392 11.26 17.65 -2.66
CA ALA A 392 12.03 18.15 -1.53
C ALA A 392 11.47 17.63 -0.20
N VAL A 393 12.40 17.27 0.71
CA VAL A 393 12.11 16.75 2.06
C VAL A 393 12.89 17.50 3.15
N ASN A 394 13.30 18.74 2.87
CA ASN A 394 14.09 19.58 3.78
C ASN A 394 13.32 19.89 5.08
N ARG A 395 14.02 19.95 6.21
CA ARG A 395 13.46 20.38 7.49
C ARG A 395 13.38 21.90 7.56
N ILE A 396 12.20 22.47 7.69
CA ILE A 396 11.94 23.89 7.78
C ILE A 396 11.73 24.29 9.24
N LYS A 397 12.42 25.33 9.70
CA LYS A 397 12.27 25.92 11.03
C LYS A 397 11.67 27.31 10.93
N PHE A 398 10.75 27.62 11.82
CA PHE A 398 10.01 28.87 11.84
C PHE A 398 10.34 29.73 13.06
N THR A 399 10.35 31.02 12.81
CA THR A 399 10.34 32.07 13.86
C THR A 399 9.23 33.05 13.53
N VAL A 400 8.32 33.28 14.49
CA VAL A 400 7.21 34.25 14.38
C VAL A 400 7.39 35.34 15.41
N LYS A 401 7.24 36.59 15.00
CA LYS A 401 7.36 37.78 15.85
C LYS A 401 6.20 38.76 15.58
N GLY A 402 5.84 39.57 16.61
CA GLY A 402 4.78 40.57 16.51
C GLY A 402 3.41 40.06 16.96
N ALA A 403 2.36 40.49 16.28
CA ALA A 403 0.96 40.29 16.66
C ALA A 403 0.38 38.88 16.37
N GLY A 404 1.19 37.87 16.21
CA GLY A 404 0.78 36.47 15.94
C GLY A 404 1.70 35.43 16.51
N ARG A 405 1.27 34.15 16.44
CA ARG A 405 2.03 33.00 16.92
C ARG A 405 1.87 31.82 15.96
N LEU A 406 2.89 30.94 15.91
CA LEU A 406 2.79 29.65 15.23
C LEU A 406 1.99 28.67 16.10
N VAL A 407 0.92 28.08 15.58
CA VAL A 407 0.06 27.15 16.33
C VAL A 407 0.07 25.73 15.80
N GLY A 408 0.55 25.52 14.57
CA GLY A 408 0.63 24.20 13.99
C GLY A 408 1.49 24.11 12.75
N LEU A 409 2.02 22.90 12.50
CA LEU A 409 2.74 22.49 11.30
C LEU A 409 2.25 21.14 10.84
N ASP A 410 1.90 20.98 9.56
CA ASP A 410 1.55 19.70 8.97
C ASP A 410 2.10 19.58 7.55
N ASN A 411 2.54 18.38 7.17
CA ASN A 411 3.07 18.07 5.84
C ASN A 411 2.28 16.99 5.08
N GLY A 412 1.28 16.38 5.72
CA GLY A 412 0.49 15.32 5.12
C GLY A 412 1.13 13.92 5.14
N ASP A 413 2.38 13.75 5.59
CA ASP A 413 3.07 12.45 5.67
C ASP A 413 2.59 11.64 6.89
N SER A 414 1.91 10.51 6.65
CA SER A 414 1.44 9.63 7.74
C SER A 414 2.58 8.85 8.40
N THR A 415 3.79 8.90 7.86
CA THR A 415 5.00 8.27 8.44
C THR A 415 5.91 9.26 9.14
N ASP A 416 5.52 10.54 9.22
CA ASP A 416 6.23 11.59 9.95
C ASP A 416 5.62 11.79 11.35
N TYR A 417 6.37 11.44 12.39
CA TYR A 417 5.96 11.53 13.79
C TYR A 417 6.46 12.81 14.49
N ASP A 418 6.95 13.80 13.74
CA ASP A 418 7.28 15.11 14.30
C ASP A 418 6.05 15.76 14.95
N SER A 419 6.26 16.57 16.01
CA SER A 419 5.17 17.23 16.70
C SER A 419 4.46 18.25 15.81
N TYR A 420 3.14 18.16 15.71
CA TYR A 420 2.32 19.17 15.01
C TYR A 420 2.44 20.57 15.63
N LYS A 421 2.70 20.68 16.93
CA LYS A 421 2.84 21.94 17.70
C LYS A 421 4.29 22.31 17.96
N GLY A 422 5.23 21.84 17.12
CA GLY A 422 6.63 22.26 17.12
C GLY A 422 6.84 23.56 16.34
N ASN A 423 8.10 23.98 16.28
CA ASN A 423 8.51 25.13 15.46
C ASN A 423 9.28 24.72 14.21
N HIS A 424 9.36 23.45 13.91
CA HIS A 424 9.99 22.90 12.69
C HIS A 424 9.34 21.59 12.28
N ARG A 425 9.35 21.30 10.98
CA ARG A 425 8.89 20.05 10.37
C ARG A 425 9.50 19.85 9.01
N LYS A 426 9.60 18.62 8.51
CA LYS A 426 10.06 18.31 7.15
C LYS A 426 8.99 18.69 6.13
N LEU A 427 9.43 19.05 4.93
CA LEU A 427 8.58 19.01 3.75
C LEU A 427 8.23 17.54 3.43
N PHE A 428 7.08 17.33 2.84
CA PHE A 428 6.67 16.07 2.23
C PHE A 428 6.21 16.32 0.81
N SER A 429 6.86 15.66 -0.15
CA SER A 429 6.66 15.93 -1.59
C SER A 429 6.61 17.44 -1.85
N GLY A 430 7.68 18.12 -1.42
CA GLY A 430 7.92 19.55 -1.66
C GLY A 430 7.09 20.53 -0.83
N LYS A 431 6.12 20.10 0.00
CA LYS A 431 5.17 21.01 0.67
C LYS A 431 5.11 20.83 2.19
N LEU A 432 4.83 21.93 2.88
CA LEU A 432 4.55 22.00 4.33
C LEU A 432 3.55 23.13 4.58
N LEU A 433 2.58 22.89 5.45
CA LEU A 433 1.64 23.88 5.95
C LEU A 433 2.13 24.44 7.29
N ALA A 434 2.17 25.79 7.43
CA ALA A 434 2.33 26.46 8.69
C ALA A 434 1.07 27.27 9.02
N ILE A 435 0.55 27.09 10.25
CA ILE A 435 -0.68 27.73 10.71
C ILE A 435 -0.30 28.83 11.71
N ILE A 436 -0.64 30.07 11.37
CA ILE A 436 -0.40 31.27 12.18
C ILE A 436 -1.73 31.75 12.76
N GLU A 437 -1.76 31.98 14.07
CA GLU A 437 -2.91 32.53 14.79
C GLU A 437 -2.61 33.95 15.23
N SER A 438 -3.60 34.83 15.13
CA SER A 438 -3.51 36.19 15.67
C SER A 438 -3.41 36.21 17.20
N THR A 439 -2.81 37.25 17.75
CA THR A 439 -3.03 37.63 19.15
C THR A 439 -4.17 38.67 19.26
N PHE A 440 -4.40 39.24 20.43
CA PHE A 440 -5.32 40.41 20.59
C PHE A 440 -4.67 41.75 20.22
N GLU A 441 -3.40 41.72 19.82
CA GLU A 441 -2.66 42.93 19.45
C GLU A 441 -2.75 43.14 17.94
N THR A 442 -3.04 44.38 17.52
CA THR A 442 -2.96 44.74 16.09
C THR A 442 -1.51 45.06 15.72
N GLY A 443 -1.13 44.77 14.49
CA GLY A 443 0.21 45.06 14.00
C GLY A 443 0.75 44.01 13.01
N ASP A 444 2.03 44.11 12.77
CA ASP A 444 2.70 43.16 11.84
C ASP A 444 2.95 41.80 12.52
N ILE A 445 2.71 40.73 11.77
CA ILE A 445 3.11 39.37 12.09
C ILE A 445 4.24 39.01 11.13
N VAL A 446 5.47 38.99 11.64
CA VAL A 446 6.67 38.70 10.84
C VAL A 446 7.03 37.21 10.97
N ILE A 447 6.98 36.45 9.87
CA ILE A 447 7.23 35.03 9.83
C ILE A 447 8.50 34.78 9.02
N THR A 448 9.49 34.14 9.64
CA THR A 448 10.73 33.69 8.98
C THR A 448 10.77 32.17 8.95
N ALA A 449 11.03 31.60 7.76
CA ALA A 449 11.28 30.17 7.55
C ALA A 449 12.72 29.97 7.07
N GLU A 450 13.44 29.04 7.69
CA GLU A 450 14.82 28.71 7.40
C GLU A 450 15.04 27.20 7.34
N SER A 451 16.01 26.77 6.54
CA SER A 451 16.44 25.37 6.42
C SER A 451 17.95 25.33 6.18
N GLU A 452 18.60 24.27 6.68
CA GLU A 452 20.03 24.08 6.48
C GLU A 452 20.39 24.08 4.98
N GLY A 453 21.41 24.82 4.59
CA GLY A 453 21.88 24.92 3.21
C GLY A 453 21.01 25.76 2.27
N LEU A 454 19.87 26.29 2.69
CA LEU A 454 18.95 27.05 1.87
C LEU A 454 18.93 28.55 2.23
N LYS A 455 18.60 29.41 1.26
CA LYS A 455 18.30 30.80 1.54
C LYS A 455 16.96 30.92 2.28
N PRO A 456 16.91 31.58 3.45
CA PRO A 456 15.68 31.76 4.20
C PRO A 456 14.71 32.71 3.51
N LYS A 457 13.45 32.64 3.92
CA LYS A 457 12.38 33.54 3.48
C LYS A 457 11.74 34.21 4.70
N THR A 458 11.43 35.49 4.57
CA THR A 458 10.62 36.23 5.54
C THR A 458 9.43 36.85 4.82
N ILE A 459 8.26 36.73 5.39
CA ILE A 459 7.02 37.39 4.97
C ILE A 459 6.39 38.15 6.13
N THR A 460 5.48 39.06 5.83
CA THR A 460 4.70 39.81 6.83
C THR A 460 3.23 39.74 6.43
N ILE A 461 2.37 39.33 7.38
CA ILE A 461 0.91 39.48 7.32
C ILE A 461 0.48 40.47 8.44
N LYS A 462 -0.73 41.01 8.37
CA LYS A 462 -1.20 41.95 9.34
C LYS A 462 -2.28 41.42 10.26
N ALA A 463 -2.21 41.72 11.54
CA ALA A 463 -3.32 41.59 12.44
C ALA A 463 -4.06 42.95 12.53
N VAL A 464 -5.29 42.96 12.06
CA VAL A 464 -6.14 44.16 12.00
C VAL A 464 -7.20 44.15 13.11
N ALA A 465 -7.72 45.32 13.48
CA ALA A 465 -8.78 45.38 14.47
C ALA A 465 -10.00 44.55 14.01
N PRO A 466 -10.57 43.67 14.86
CA PRO A 466 -11.74 42.91 14.53
C PRO A 466 -12.97 43.80 14.33
N GLU A 467 -13.87 43.45 13.43
CA GLU A 467 -15.11 44.20 13.15
C GLU A 467 -16.05 44.24 14.35
N THR A 468 -16.01 43.20 15.19
CA THR A 468 -16.78 43.11 16.44
C THR A 468 -15.86 42.73 17.59
N GLU A 469 -16.16 43.24 18.78
CA GLU A 469 -15.42 42.86 19.99
C GLU A 469 -15.45 41.36 20.18
N PRO A 470 -14.29 40.68 20.37
CA PRO A 470 -14.21 39.24 20.57
C PRO A 470 -15.03 38.83 21.80
N GLN A 471 -15.93 37.88 21.63
CA GLN A 471 -16.72 37.31 22.70
C GLN A 471 -16.11 36.00 23.20
N GLY A 472 -16.02 35.88 24.55
CA GLY A 472 -15.51 34.65 25.18
C GLY A 472 -14.18 34.85 25.87
N VAL A 473 -13.67 33.79 26.45
CA VAL A 473 -12.38 33.75 27.13
C VAL A 473 -11.38 33.03 26.24
N SER A 474 -10.38 33.75 25.74
CA SER A 474 -9.22 33.16 25.08
C SER A 474 -8.01 33.26 26.00
N VAL A 475 -7.38 32.12 26.26
CA VAL A 475 -6.11 32.06 26.98
C VAL A 475 -4.99 32.03 25.97
N VAL A 476 -4.52 33.17 25.54
CA VAL A 476 -3.34 33.27 24.66
C VAL A 476 -2.10 33.26 25.55
N THR A 477 -1.44 32.13 25.66
CA THR A 477 -0.10 32.03 26.22
C THR A 477 0.94 32.14 25.13
N GLN A 478 1.86 33.09 25.22
CA GLN A 478 2.88 33.34 24.19
C GLN A 478 3.85 32.18 23.96
N ASN A 479 3.88 31.15 24.80
CA ASN A 479 4.83 30.04 24.76
C ASN A 479 4.15 28.68 24.97
N ALA A 480 3.06 28.39 24.27
CA ALA A 480 2.31 27.14 24.40
C ALA A 480 2.82 26.02 23.51
N PHE A 481 4.13 25.90 23.33
CA PHE A 481 4.67 24.65 22.75
C PHE A 481 4.63 23.53 23.80
N PRO A 482 4.31 22.29 23.40
CA PRO A 482 4.35 21.17 24.33
C PRO A 482 5.76 21.03 24.91
N ALA A 483 5.85 20.52 26.13
CA ALA A 483 7.12 20.31 26.81
C ALA A 483 8.01 19.26 26.09
N VAL A 484 7.41 18.44 25.24
CA VAL A 484 8.09 17.44 24.43
C VAL A 484 7.90 17.80 22.96
N THR A 485 8.96 18.23 22.30
CA THR A 485 9.02 18.47 20.86
C THR A 485 10.14 17.62 20.27
N THR A 486 10.02 17.26 19.00
CA THR A 486 11.14 16.65 18.27
C THR A 486 12.33 17.61 18.30
N PRO A 487 13.55 17.17 18.64
CA PRO A 487 14.73 18.01 18.57
C PRO A 487 15.00 18.51 17.15
N TYR A 488 15.36 19.77 17.01
CA TYR A 488 15.79 20.29 15.72
C TYR A 488 17.15 19.70 15.34
N THR A 489 17.26 19.25 14.10
CA THR A 489 18.49 18.69 13.51
C THR A 489 18.87 19.49 12.27
N ASN A 490 20.18 19.81 12.15
CA ASN A 490 20.76 20.48 10.97
C ASN A 490 21.09 19.42 9.90
N GLU A 491 20.08 18.72 9.41
CA GLU A 491 20.25 17.69 8.37
C GLU A 491 19.97 18.27 7.00
N ILE A 492 20.77 17.81 6.02
CA ILE A 492 20.47 17.97 4.59
C ILE A 492 20.02 16.59 4.12
N PRO A 493 18.72 16.37 3.90
CA PRO A 493 18.21 15.05 3.55
C PRO A 493 18.52 14.68 2.10
N VAL A 494 18.57 13.38 1.82
CA VAL A 494 18.52 12.86 0.45
C VAL A 494 17.13 13.08 -0.11
N ARG A 495 17.01 13.75 -1.25
CA ARG A 495 15.77 13.91 -1.99
C ARG A 495 15.64 12.94 -3.16
N LYS A 496 16.78 12.48 -3.71
CA LYS A 496 16.85 11.58 -4.86
C LYS A 496 18.09 10.71 -4.81
N ILE A 497 17.96 9.47 -5.21
CA ILE A 497 19.04 8.57 -5.59
C ILE A 497 18.94 8.43 -7.11
N ASP A 498 19.97 8.79 -7.86
CA ASP A 498 20.04 8.68 -9.31
C ASP A 498 20.81 7.40 -9.66
N LEU A 499 20.14 6.49 -10.35
CA LEU A 499 20.70 5.25 -10.85
C LEU A 499 20.89 5.36 -12.36
N PHE A 500 22.08 5.06 -12.85
CA PHE A 500 22.38 5.12 -14.27
C PHE A 500 23.18 3.91 -14.74
N ASP A 501 22.66 3.25 -15.78
CA ASP A 501 23.32 2.20 -16.53
C ASP A 501 23.47 2.68 -17.99
N SER A 502 24.70 2.72 -18.49
CA SER A 502 25.00 3.14 -19.88
C SER A 502 24.71 2.04 -20.90
N GLU A 503 24.54 0.81 -20.45
CA GLU A 503 24.32 -0.37 -21.28
C GLU A 503 22.83 -0.73 -21.35
N PRO A 504 22.40 -1.54 -22.34
CA PRO A 504 21.07 -2.07 -22.37
C PRO A 504 20.74 -2.86 -21.09
N ARG A 505 19.55 -2.65 -20.54
CA ARG A 505 19.11 -3.30 -19.29
C ARG A 505 18.61 -4.74 -19.50
N THR A 506 19.22 -5.45 -20.45
CA THR A 506 19.03 -6.88 -20.70
C THR A 506 20.34 -7.59 -20.36
N LEU A 507 20.32 -8.43 -19.32
CA LEU A 507 21.45 -9.28 -18.94
C LEU A 507 21.35 -10.62 -19.65
N THR A 508 22.48 -11.10 -20.19
CA THR A 508 22.53 -12.34 -20.95
C THR A 508 23.68 -13.22 -20.45
N LYS A 509 23.80 -14.42 -20.99
CA LYS A 509 24.91 -15.31 -20.62
C LYS A 509 26.30 -14.73 -20.95
N GLU A 510 26.40 -13.88 -21.97
CA GLU A 510 27.62 -13.18 -22.36
C GLU A 510 27.87 -11.94 -21.50
N ARG A 511 26.84 -11.39 -20.89
CA ARG A 511 26.87 -10.23 -20.02
C ARG A 511 25.91 -10.42 -18.86
N ASP A 512 26.34 -11.20 -17.87
CA ASP A 512 25.53 -11.52 -16.67
C ASP A 512 25.62 -10.45 -15.56
N THR A 513 26.43 -9.39 -15.79
CA THR A 513 26.65 -8.28 -14.84
C THR A 513 26.39 -6.92 -15.50
N ALA A 514 26.03 -5.93 -14.68
CA ALA A 514 25.92 -4.53 -15.05
C ALA A 514 26.55 -3.64 -13.96
N GLU A 515 27.24 -2.58 -14.41
CA GLU A 515 27.81 -1.55 -13.54
C GLU A 515 26.86 -0.35 -13.52
N ILE A 516 26.30 -0.06 -12.35
CA ILE A 516 25.30 0.99 -12.14
C ILE A 516 25.96 2.15 -11.39
N SER A 517 26.03 3.32 -12.02
CA SER A 517 26.42 4.55 -11.32
C SER A 517 25.32 4.99 -10.36
N VAL A 518 25.67 5.28 -9.13
CA VAL A 518 24.78 5.68 -8.04
C VAL A 518 25.18 7.07 -7.57
N LYS A 519 24.27 8.03 -7.68
CA LYS A 519 24.46 9.40 -7.19
C LYS A 519 23.38 9.80 -6.23
N ILE A 520 23.73 10.52 -5.19
CA ILE A 520 22.81 11.01 -4.16
C ILE A 520 22.66 12.52 -4.34
N PHE A 521 21.43 13.00 -4.31
CA PHE A 521 21.15 14.44 -4.39
C PHE A 521 20.42 14.93 -3.13
N PRO A 522 20.82 16.12 -2.61
CA PRO A 522 22.01 16.89 -3.02
C PRO A 522 23.31 16.15 -2.66
N GLU A 523 24.41 16.48 -3.34
CA GLU A 523 25.74 15.81 -3.13
C GLU A 523 26.26 15.94 -1.70
N ASN A 524 25.87 17.00 -0.98
CA ASN A 524 26.24 17.25 0.42
C ASN A 524 25.20 16.70 1.42
N ALA A 525 24.35 15.74 1.02
CA ALA A 525 23.37 15.11 1.93
C ALA A 525 24.07 14.50 3.15
N THR A 526 23.40 14.65 4.31
CA THR A 526 23.92 14.20 5.63
C THR A 526 23.96 12.67 5.73
N PHE A 527 22.91 12.01 5.24
CA PHE A 527 22.76 10.55 5.26
C PHE A 527 23.06 9.99 3.88
N ARG A 528 24.08 9.11 3.80
CA ARG A 528 24.56 8.59 2.51
C ARG A 528 24.47 7.07 2.40
N ASP A 529 23.83 6.45 3.37
CA ASP A 529 23.66 4.99 3.38
C ASP A 529 22.62 4.59 2.33
N ILE A 530 23.03 3.68 1.43
CA ILE A 530 22.18 3.13 0.35
C ILE A 530 22.10 1.62 0.50
N GLU A 531 20.88 1.12 0.53
CA GLU A 531 20.58 -0.31 0.49
C GLU A 531 20.02 -0.68 -0.88
N PHE A 532 20.28 -1.92 -1.34
CA PHE A 532 19.79 -2.39 -2.64
C PHE A 532 18.95 -3.64 -2.48
N LYS A 533 17.95 -3.77 -3.37
CA LYS A 533 17.09 -4.93 -3.46
C LYS A 533 16.76 -5.22 -4.92
N CYS A 534 16.94 -6.47 -5.36
CA CYS A 534 16.37 -6.94 -6.62
C CYS A 534 15.03 -7.60 -6.33
N CYS A 535 13.97 -7.14 -6.97
CA CYS A 535 12.62 -7.55 -6.61
C CYS A 535 11.66 -7.57 -7.82
N THR A 536 10.49 -8.16 -7.63
CA THR A 536 9.35 -8.04 -8.53
C THR A 536 8.78 -6.62 -8.52
N ASP A 537 7.84 -6.30 -9.39
CA ASP A 537 7.10 -5.03 -9.36
C ASP A 537 6.45 -4.78 -7.99
N ASN A 538 5.94 -5.83 -7.33
CA ASN A 538 5.36 -5.77 -5.99
C ASN A 538 6.38 -5.64 -4.85
N GLY A 539 7.67 -5.55 -5.16
CA GLY A 539 8.73 -5.40 -4.17
C GLY A 539 9.11 -6.70 -3.43
N VAL A 540 8.72 -7.86 -3.94
CA VAL A 540 9.15 -9.16 -3.41
C VAL A 540 10.55 -9.47 -3.88
N GLU A 541 11.47 -9.71 -2.93
CA GLU A 541 12.86 -10.03 -3.24
C GLU A 541 12.97 -11.32 -4.05
N ILE A 542 13.80 -11.28 -5.11
CA ILE A 542 14.04 -12.40 -6.01
C ILE A 542 15.42 -13.04 -5.74
N SER A 543 15.59 -14.31 -6.16
CA SER A 543 16.86 -15.02 -6.00
C SER A 543 17.75 -15.02 -7.26
N PHE A 544 17.17 -14.68 -8.42
CA PHE A 544 17.86 -14.79 -9.71
C PHE A 544 18.67 -13.54 -10.11
N ALA A 545 18.67 -12.48 -9.31
CA ALA A 545 19.55 -11.32 -9.46
C ALA A 545 19.84 -10.67 -8.10
N LYS A 546 21.02 -10.09 -7.94
CA LYS A 546 21.39 -9.31 -6.75
C LYS A 546 22.52 -8.32 -7.05
N VAL A 547 22.65 -7.28 -6.23
CA VAL A 547 23.83 -6.44 -6.16
C VAL A 547 24.91 -7.20 -5.38
N VAL A 548 26.04 -7.46 -6.02
CA VAL A 548 27.15 -8.25 -5.46
C VAL A 548 28.23 -7.39 -4.83
N SER A 549 28.33 -6.11 -5.22
CA SER A 549 29.24 -5.14 -4.62
C SER A 549 28.73 -3.71 -4.77
N PHE A 550 29.12 -2.83 -3.84
CA PHE A 550 28.88 -1.39 -3.89
C PHE A 550 30.04 -0.65 -3.23
N ASP A 551 30.66 0.30 -3.92
CA ASP A 551 31.83 1.05 -3.43
C ASP A 551 31.48 2.47 -2.94
N GLY A 552 30.19 2.82 -2.91
CA GLY A 552 29.70 4.16 -2.57
C GLY A 552 29.29 5.01 -3.78
N ASN A 553 29.71 4.65 -4.99
CA ASN A 553 29.38 5.34 -6.25
C ASN A 553 28.95 4.39 -7.36
N THR A 554 29.43 3.14 -7.35
CA THR A 554 29.13 2.14 -8.36
C THR A 554 28.63 0.86 -7.69
N ALA A 555 27.48 0.38 -8.13
CA ALA A 555 26.93 -0.91 -7.74
C ALA A 555 27.11 -1.93 -8.87
N THR A 556 27.58 -3.13 -8.57
CA THR A 556 27.66 -4.23 -9.52
C THR A 556 26.46 -5.13 -9.33
N LEU A 557 25.54 -5.12 -10.29
CA LEU A 557 24.40 -6.02 -10.39
C LEU A 557 24.83 -7.30 -11.09
N LYS A 558 24.39 -8.48 -10.60
CA LYS A 558 24.59 -9.77 -11.25
C LYS A 558 23.31 -10.58 -11.33
N ALA A 559 23.04 -11.15 -12.52
CA ALA A 559 21.94 -12.10 -12.72
C ALA A 559 22.48 -13.55 -12.69
N PHE A 560 21.67 -14.45 -12.14
CA PHE A 560 21.94 -15.89 -11.97
C PHE A 560 20.90 -16.77 -12.68
N GLY A 561 19.87 -16.17 -13.23
CA GLY A 561 18.77 -16.85 -13.93
C GLY A 561 17.89 -15.88 -14.70
N ASP A 562 16.99 -16.42 -15.49
CA ASP A 562 16.08 -15.68 -16.36
C ASP A 562 14.93 -15.04 -15.57
N GLY A 563 14.52 -13.85 -16.00
CA GLY A 563 13.35 -13.18 -15.47
C GLY A 563 13.39 -11.67 -15.64
N LYS A 564 12.25 -11.03 -15.39
CA LYS A 564 12.12 -9.56 -15.30
C LYS A 564 12.13 -9.16 -13.85
N PHE A 565 12.80 -8.05 -13.53
CA PHE A 565 12.92 -7.56 -12.18
C PHE A 565 13.21 -6.06 -12.11
N ARG A 566 13.03 -5.49 -10.93
CA ARG A 566 13.47 -4.13 -10.59
C ARG A 566 14.66 -4.18 -9.67
N LEU A 567 15.68 -3.40 -9.99
CA LEU A 567 16.71 -3.00 -9.03
C LEU A 567 16.20 -1.76 -8.31
N ARG A 568 15.99 -1.87 -7.00
CA ARG A 568 15.65 -0.75 -6.12
C ARG A 568 16.82 -0.35 -5.24
N ALA A 569 17.05 0.95 -5.13
CA ALA A 569 17.97 1.56 -4.17
C ALA A 569 17.17 2.38 -3.15
N TYR A 570 17.52 2.28 -1.88
CA TYR A 570 16.81 2.89 -0.76
C TYR A 570 17.70 3.80 0.05
N SER A 571 17.17 4.96 0.50
CA SER A 571 17.74 5.74 1.59
C SER A 571 16.72 5.86 2.71
N LYS A 572 17.19 5.62 3.93
CA LYS A 572 16.37 5.78 5.16
C LYS A 572 16.37 7.21 5.69
N ASN A 573 17.22 8.08 5.17
CA ASN A 573 17.34 9.48 5.61
C ASN A 573 17.43 9.64 7.14
N GLY A 574 18.21 8.74 7.79
CA GLY A 574 18.39 8.73 9.23
C GLY A 574 17.23 8.19 10.05
N THR A 575 16.28 7.50 9.41
CA THR A 575 15.16 6.80 10.06
C THR A 575 15.32 5.28 9.98
N ASP A 576 14.39 4.51 10.54
CA ASP A 576 14.44 3.04 10.53
C ASP A 576 13.86 2.42 9.23
N ILE A 577 13.04 3.18 8.50
CA ILE A 577 12.36 2.73 7.28
C ILE A 577 12.85 3.50 6.05
N PRO A 578 12.78 2.92 4.84
CA PRO A 578 13.04 3.65 3.61
C PRO A 578 12.20 4.92 3.52
N LYS A 579 12.82 6.01 3.05
CA LYS A 579 12.15 7.29 2.78
C LYS A 579 12.27 7.71 1.33
N ILE A 580 13.30 7.24 0.65
CA ILE A 580 13.53 7.47 -0.78
C ILE A 580 13.71 6.11 -1.44
N ILE A 581 12.98 5.85 -2.50
CA ILE A 581 13.09 4.67 -3.35
C ILE A 581 13.43 5.14 -4.75
N SER A 582 14.48 4.57 -5.33
CA SER A 582 14.85 4.76 -6.73
C SER A 582 14.93 3.40 -7.41
N GLU A 583 14.50 3.29 -8.66
CA GLU A 583 14.42 2.00 -9.34
C GLU A 583 14.79 2.03 -10.82
N LEU A 584 15.27 0.89 -11.31
CA LEU A 584 15.50 0.59 -12.73
C LEU A 584 14.94 -0.79 -13.07
N GLU A 585 14.34 -0.91 -14.24
CA GLU A 585 13.83 -2.17 -14.79
C GLU A 585 14.94 -2.94 -15.50
N TYR A 586 15.03 -4.25 -15.25
CA TYR A 586 15.95 -5.17 -15.90
C TYR A 586 15.23 -6.43 -16.41
N THR A 587 15.81 -7.01 -17.46
CA THR A 587 15.46 -8.35 -17.94
C THR A 587 16.73 -9.20 -17.98
N ALA A 588 16.64 -10.46 -17.55
CA ALA A 588 17.71 -11.44 -17.67
C ALA A 588 17.22 -12.58 -18.57
N GLU A 589 18.01 -12.98 -19.59
CA GLU A 589 17.64 -13.95 -20.62
C GLU A 589 18.80 -14.88 -20.98
N GLY A 590 18.47 -16.17 -21.14
CA GLY A 590 19.42 -17.19 -21.58
C GLY A 590 20.38 -17.70 -20.50
N LEU A 591 20.16 -17.33 -19.24
CA LEU A 591 20.91 -17.79 -18.07
C LEU A 591 20.35 -19.12 -17.51
N GLY A 592 19.09 -19.44 -17.83
CA GLY A 592 18.39 -20.59 -17.31
C GLY A 592 17.67 -20.31 -15.98
N LYS A 593 17.25 -21.35 -15.27
CA LYS A 593 16.56 -21.23 -13.98
C LYS A 593 17.55 -21.05 -12.85
N ALA A 594 17.34 -20.02 -12.03
CA ALA A 594 18.13 -19.84 -10.81
C ALA A 594 17.68 -20.78 -9.69
N GLU A 595 18.64 -21.25 -8.91
CA GLU A 595 18.35 -22.01 -7.70
C GLU A 595 17.66 -21.14 -6.64
N LYS A 596 16.60 -21.70 -6.02
CA LYS A 596 15.89 -21.07 -4.90
C LYS A 596 16.37 -21.67 -3.58
N ASN A 597 16.72 -20.82 -2.62
CA ASN A 597 17.07 -21.25 -1.26
C ASN A 597 15.78 -21.49 -0.45
N PRO A 598 15.44 -22.72 -0.08
CA PRO A 598 14.22 -23.02 0.66
C PRO A 598 14.27 -22.63 2.15
N TYR A 599 15.44 -22.26 2.66
CA TYR A 599 15.68 -21.93 4.07
C TYR A 599 15.46 -20.45 4.40
N ILE A 600 14.96 -19.70 3.44
CA ILE A 600 14.39 -18.37 3.57
C ILE A 600 12.99 -18.41 3.00
N PHE A 601 12.11 -17.54 3.49
CA PHE A 601 10.73 -17.50 3.02
C PHE A 601 10.66 -17.24 1.51
N ILE A 602 9.99 -18.13 0.79
CA ILE A 602 9.69 -18.01 -0.65
C ILE A 602 8.24 -17.59 -0.78
N ALA A 603 8.00 -16.37 -1.24
CA ALA A 603 6.67 -15.84 -1.47
C ALA A 603 5.96 -16.59 -2.60
N ALA A 604 4.66 -16.80 -2.46
CA ALA A 604 3.88 -17.59 -3.41
C ALA A 604 3.89 -17.01 -4.84
N CYS A 605 3.94 -15.69 -5.00
CA CYS A 605 4.02 -15.01 -6.30
C CYS A 605 5.31 -15.30 -7.09
N LEU A 606 6.34 -15.89 -6.45
CA LEU A 606 7.57 -16.33 -7.11
C LEU A 606 7.44 -17.72 -7.73
N CYS A 607 6.21 -18.24 -7.89
CA CYS A 607 5.95 -19.49 -8.57
C CYS A 607 6.36 -19.42 -10.05
N ASP A 608 6.90 -20.53 -10.57
CA ASP A 608 7.36 -20.64 -11.95
C ASP A 608 6.27 -21.22 -12.89
N PHE A 609 5.30 -21.94 -12.32
CA PHE A 609 4.19 -22.51 -13.08
C PHE A 609 2.93 -22.70 -12.22
N SER A 610 1.78 -22.69 -12.89
CA SER A 610 0.49 -23.04 -12.30
C SER A 610 -0.40 -23.66 -13.41
N ASN A 611 -1.28 -24.59 -13.04
CA ASN A 611 -2.20 -25.23 -13.99
C ASN A 611 -3.40 -24.34 -14.36
N VAL A 612 -3.65 -23.27 -13.60
CA VAL A 612 -4.68 -22.25 -13.85
C VAL A 612 -4.11 -20.86 -13.59
N PRO A 613 -4.66 -19.81 -14.17
CA PRO A 613 -4.28 -18.45 -13.83
C PRO A 613 -4.48 -18.17 -12.33
N VAL A 614 -3.47 -17.66 -11.67
CA VAL A 614 -3.50 -17.23 -10.28
C VAL A 614 -3.33 -15.72 -10.20
N ILE A 615 -3.89 -15.11 -9.16
CA ILE A 615 -3.85 -13.65 -8.95
C ILE A 615 -2.91 -13.36 -7.80
N THR A 616 -1.93 -12.49 -8.01
CA THR A 616 -1.13 -11.94 -6.93
C THR A 616 -1.98 -10.94 -6.14
N ILE A 617 -2.13 -11.22 -4.85
CA ILE A 617 -2.80 -10.34 -3.90
C ILE A 617 -1.77 -9.83 -2.90
N ASP A 618 -1.97 -8.64 -2.36
CA ASP A 618 -1.00 -7.96 -1.53
C ASP A 618 0.43 -7.93 -2.16
N ARG A 619 1.48 -8.07 -1.36
CA ARG A 619 2.88 -8.02 -1.86
C ARG A 619 3.35 -9.28 -2.55
N GLY A 620 2.88 -10.46 -2.15
CA GLY A 620 3.49 -11.71 -2.63
C GLY A 620 2.65 -12.95 -2.43
N SER A 621 1.47 -12.82 -1.87
CA SER A 621 0.51 -13.91 -1.74
C SER A 621 -0.23 -14.15 -3.04
N LEU A 622 -0.68 -15.38 -3.24
CA LEU A 622 -1.55 -15.77 -4.35
C LEU A 622 -2.98 -16.02 -3.84
N GLY A 623 -3.94 -15.69 -4.69
CA GLY A 623 -5.37 -15.96 -4.52
C GLY A 623 -6.04 -16.37 -5.82
N GLY A 624 -7.38 -16.32 -5.84
CA GLY A 624 -8.14 -16.69 -7.03
C GLY A 624 -8.26 -18.20 -7.26
N PHE A 625 -8.02 -19.01 -6.22
CA PHE A 625 -8.11 -20.47 -6.29
C PHE A 625 -9.57 -20.91 -6.41
N ASN A 626 -9.91 -21.55 -7.53
CA ASN A 626 -11.22 -22.08 -7.83
C ASN A 626 -11.12 -23.58 -8.14
N GLY A 627 -11.19 -24.42 -7.09
CA GLY A 627 -10.99 -25.86 -7.22
C GLY A 627 -9.51 -26.25 -7.18
N ARG A 628 -9.18 -27.45 -7.71
CA ARG A 628 -7.82 -27.98 -7.65
C ARG A 628 -6.85 -27.13 -8.44
N THR A 629 -5.98 -26.45 -7.74
CA THR A 629 -4.93 -25.58 -8.29
C THR A 629 -3.56 -26.11 -7.90
N THR A 630 -2.67 -26.26 -8.89
CA THR A 630 -1.27 -26.60 -8.70
C THR A 630 -0.42 -25.35 -8.87
N VAL A 631 0.41 -25.06 -7.87
CA VAL A 631 1.36 -23.93 -7.86
C VAL A 631 2.77 -24.50 -7.68
N GLY A 632 3.68 -24.24 -8.61
CA GLY A 632 4.98 -24.89 -8.67
C GLY A 632 6.16 -23.93 -8.65
N PHE A 633 7.25 -24.42 -8.03
CA PHE A 633 8.52 -23.71 -7.86
C PHE A 633 9.65 -24.59 -8.36
N SER A 634 10.41 -24.08 -9.31
CA SER A 634 11.50 -24.82 -9.94
C SER A 634 12.83 -24.59 -9.23
N SER A 635 13.72 -25.56 -9.34
CA SER A 635 15.12 -25.48 -8.90
C SER A 635 15.29 -25.09 -7.41
N VAL A 636 14.49 -25.70 -6.52
CA VAL A 636 14.62 -25.50 -5.08
C VAL A 636 15.75 -26.37 -4.55
N ASP A 637 16.82 -25.75 -4.04
CA ASP A 637 18.03 -26.47 -3.56
C ASP A 637 17.98 -26.70 -2.05
N PHE A 638 17.66 -27.94 -1.67
CA PHE A 638 17.64 -28.38 -0.28
C PHE A 638 19.03 -28.77 0.26
N GLY A 639 20.09 -28.84 -0.60
CA GLY A 639 21.42 -29.25 -0.16
C GLY A 639 21.40 -30.50 0.71
N GLY A 640 21.85 -30.38 1.97
CA GLY A 640 21.86 -31.47 2.96
C GLY A 640 20.47 -31.91 3.45
N GLY A 641 19.44 -31.14 3.20
CA GLY A 641 18.06 -31.52 3.36
C GLY A 641 17.27 -30.87 4.46
N THR A 642 15.99 -31.21 4.48
CA THR A 642 14.98 -30.72 5.42
C THR A 642 14.06 -31.84 5.90
N LYS A 643 13.48 -31.66 7.05
CA LYS A 643 12.40 -32.52 7.63
C LYS A 643 11.19 -31.71 8.11
N LYS A 644 11.20 -30.40 7.94
CA LYS A 644 10.07 -29.54 8.31
C LYS A 644 9.80 -28.48 7.26
N ILE A 645 8.53 -28.14 7.14
CA ILE A 645 8.04 -27.09 6.28
C ILE A 645 7.15 -26.15 7.07
N THR A 646 7.28 -24.86 6.85
CA THR A 646 6.33 -23.84 7.29
C THR A 646 5.57 -23.34 6.07
N ILE A 647 4.23 -23.43 6.10
CA ILE A 647 3.35 -22.99 5.01
C ILE A 647 2.50 -21.84 5.54
N SER A 648 2.47 -20.73 4.81
CA SER A 648 1.68 -19.56 5.16
C SER A 648 0.39 -19.54 4.34
N VAL A 649 -0.76 -19.67 5.01
CA VAL A 649 -2.10 -19.68 4.40
C VAL A 649 -3.08 -18.87 5.23
N GLY A 650 -3.93 -18.09 4.58
CA GLY A 650 -5.09 -17.41 5.14
C GLY A 650 -6.39 -18.04 4.63
N ASN A 651 -7.32 -18.37 5.54
CA ASN A 651 -8.65 -18.86 5.18
C ASN A 651 -9.69 -18.57 6.26
N SER A 652 -10.95 -18.46 5.85
CA SER A 652 -12.12 -18.25 6.74
C SER A 652 -13.14 -19.38 6.65
N GLY A 653 -12.75 -20.51 6.11
CA GLY A 653 -13.67 -21.67 5.91
C GLY A 653 -14.12 -22.31 7.23
N GLY A 654 -15.38 -22.48 7.40
CA GLY A 654 -16.29 -23.07 8.42
C GLY A 654 -15.77 -24.00 9.52
N GLY A 655 -14.54 -23.86 10.01
CA GLY A 655 -14.03 -24.58 11.17
C GLY A 655 -13.33 -25.91 10.84
N GLU A 656 -13.27 -26.36 9.60
CA GLU A 656 -12.54 -27.54 9.18
C GLU A 656 -11.09 -27.18 8.78
N ASP A 657 -10.16 -28.13 8.99
CA ASP A 657 -8.78 -28.02 8.55
C ASP A 657 -8.71 -28.00 7.01
N TYR A 658 -7.81 -27.19 6.50
CA TYR A 658 -7.65 -26.95 5.07
C TYR A 658 -6.48 -27.78 4.52
N PRO A 659 -6.69 -28.76 3.63
CA PRO A 659 -5.61 -29.58 3.12
C PRO A 659 -4.80 -28.87 2.03
N VAL A 660 -3.47 -28.85 2.23
CA VAL A 660 -2.48 -28.47 1.22
C VAL A 660 -1.55 -29.65 0.97
N GLU A 661 -1.42 -30.09 -0.27
CA GLU A 661 -0.56 -31.20 -0.64
C GLU A 661 0.79 -30.70 -1.19
N LEU A 662 1.88 -31.41 -0.87
CA LEU A 662 3.23 -31.14 -1.38
C LEU A 662 3.70 -32.29 -2.27
N TYR A 663 4.29 -31.95 -3.41
CA TYR A 663 4.92 -32.88 -4.35
C TYR A 663 6.36 -32.46 -4.66
N LEU A 664 7.24 -33.42 -4.92
CA LEU A 664 8.49 -33.18 -5.64
C LEU A 664 8.22 -33.33 -7.14
N GLY A 665 8.52 -32.30 -7.91
CA GLY A 665 8.13 -32.17 -9.30
C GLY A 665 6.73 -31.57 -9.46
N ASP A 666 6.24 -31.56 -10.68
CA ASP A 666 4.90 -31.08 -11.03
C ASP A 666 3.85 -32.16 -10.71
N ALA A 667 2.94 -31.84 -9.80
CA ALA A 667 1.87 -32.72 -9.34
C ALA A 667 0.96 -33.25 -10.49
N ASP A 668 0.81 -32.44 -11.55
CA ASP A 668 -0.03 -32.77 -12.70
C ASP A 668 0.72 -33.58 -13.77
N ASN A 669 2.05 -33.63 -13.73
CA ASN A 669 2.93 -34.29 -14.69
C ASN A 669 3.83 -35.35 -14.03
N GLY A 670 3.29 -36.11 -13.09
CA GLY A 670 3.97 -37.27 -12.50
C GLY A 670 4.89 -36.91 -11.32
N GLY A 671 4.69 -35.78 -10.66
CA GLY A 671 5.37 -35.41 -9.43
C GLY A 671 5.17 -36.44 -8.32
N ARG A 672 6.22 -36.64 -7.51
CA ARG A 672 6.19 -37.58 -6.39
C ARG A 672 5.47 -36.92 -5.19
N TYR A 673 4.35 -37.49 -4.77
CA TYR A 673 3.63 -37.06 -3.58
C TYR A 673 4.50 -37.18 -2.32
N ILE A 674 4.54 -36.13 -1.51
CA ILE A 674 5.24 -36.09 -0.23
C ILE A 674 4.26 -36.19 0.94
N GLY A 675 3.24 -35.37 0.98
CA GLY A 675 2.30 -35.38 2.09
C GLY A 675 1.19 -34.34 1.94
N THR A 676 0.15 -34.50 2.76
CA THR A 676 -0.93 -33.51 2.94
C THR A 676 -0.82 -32.89 4.32
N PHE A 677 -0.84 -31.55 4.35
CA PHE A 677 -0.76 -30.77 5.58
C PHE A 677 -2.11 -30.12 5.86
N ALA A 678 -2.65 -30.40 7.05
CA ALA A 678 -3.94 -29.87 7.49
C ALA A 678 -3.75 -28.47 8.09
N ILE A 679 -3.92 -27.45 7.27
CA ILE A 679 -3.82 -26.05 7.69
C ILE A 679 -5.03 -25.71 8.55
N LYS A 680 -4.81 -25.29 9.78
CA LYS A 680 -5.88 -24.84 10.67
C LYS A 680 -6.49 -23.53 10.17
N ASN A 681 -7.81 -23.46 10.29
CA ASN A 681 -8.54 -22.24 10.03
C ASN A 681 -8.09 -21.13 10.99
N ASN A 682 -7.70 -19.98 10.44
CA ASN A 682 -7.27 -18.80 11.20
C ASN A 682 -8.30 -17.67 11.21
N GLY A 683 -9.49 -17.90 10.65
CA GLY A 683 -10.66 -17.03 10.78
C GLY A 683 -10.66 -15.79 9.90
N GLY A 684 -9.68 -15.60 8.98
CA GLY A 684 -9.57 -14.37 8.24
C GLY A 684 -9.12 -14.50 6.79
N TRP A 685 -9.51 -13.50 6.01
CA TRP A 685 -9.04 -13.23 4.64
C TRP A 685 -8.11 -12.00 4.58
N ASP A 686 -7.59 -11.56 5.73
CA ASP A 686 -6.78 -10.36 5.84
C ASP A 686 -5.31 -10.61 5.48
N ARG A 687 -4.79 -11.80 5.80
CA ARG A 687 -3.40 -12.19 5.54
C ARG A 687 -3.18 -13.70 5.67
N ALA A 688 -2.04 -14.16 5.14
CA ALA A 688 -1.56 -15.53 5.36
C ALA A 688 -0.84 -15.65 6.71
N TYR A 689 -1.06 -16.76 7.41
CA TYR A 689 -0.43 -17.07 8.71
C TYR A 689 0.44 -18.31 8.58
N PRO A 690 1.67 -18.32 9.14
CA PRO A 690 2.56 -19.46 9.08
C PRO A 690 2.12 -20.60 10.00
N GLN A 691 2.21 -21.84 9.50
CA GLN A 691 2.01 -23.06 10.26
C GLN A 691 3.09 -24.07 9.89
N THR A 692 3.73 -24.68 10.88
CA THR A 692 4.88 -25.58 10.68
C THR A 692 4.45 -27.04 10.83
N PHE A 693 4.97 -27.89 9.93
CA PHE A 693 4.67 -29.32 9.85
C PHE A 693 5.94 -30.16 9.69
N ASP A 694 5.93 -31.34 10.26
CA ASP A 694 6.95 -32.36 10.00
C ASP A 694 6.72 -33.01 8.64
N LEU A 695 7.79 -33.23 7.88
CA LEU A 695 7.75 -33.96 6.62
C LEU A 695 7.82 -35.46 6.89
N PRO A 696 7.09 -36.29 6.14
CA PRO A 696 7.12 -37.75 6.30
C PRO A 696 8.46 -38.39 5.89
N CYS A 697 9.27 -37.66 5.09
CA CYS A 697 10.62 -38.07 4.72
C CYS A 697 11.53 -36.85 4.58
N ARG A 698 12.84 -37.06 4.64
CA ARG A 698 13.82 -36.03 4.32
C ARG A 698 13.78 -35.70 2.83
N ILE A 699 13.79 -34.43 2.51
CA ILE A 699 13.99 -33.91 1.15
C ILE A 699 15.40 -33.34 1.08
N SER A 700 16.22 -33.71 0.09
CA SER A 700 17.60 -33.21 -0.11
C SER A 700 17.94 -33.11 -1.59
N GLY A 701 18.97 -32.32 -1.92
CA GLY A 701 19.34 -32.00 -3.30
C GLY A 701 18.41 -30.97 -3.96
N THR A 702 18.57 -30.73 -5.25
CA THR A 702 17.77 -29.73 -5.99
C THR A 702 16.57 -30.39 -6.66
N HIS A 703 15.38 -29.84 -6.40
CA HIS A 703 14.12 -30.36 -6.94
C HIS A 703 13.21 -29.22 -7.37
N ASP A 704 12.39 -29.50 -8.38
CA ASP A 704 11.13 -28.75 -8.55
C ASP A 704 10.16 -29.23 -7.45
N ILE A 705 9.33 -28.36 -6.94
CA ILE A 705 8.26 -28.71 -6.00
C ILE A 705 6.94 -28.09 -6.44
N SER A 706 5.84 -28.69 -6.04
CA SER A 706 4.53 -28.08 -6.24
C SER A 706 3.59 -28.30 -5.08
N PHE A 707 2.72 -27.33 -4.87
CA PHE A 707 1.63 -27.35 -3.90
C PHE A 707 0.31 -27.54 -4.62
N VAL A 708 -0.54 -28.44 -4.12
CA VAL A 708 -1.91 -28.60 -4.61
C VAL A 708 -2.88 -28.04 -3.57
N ILE A 709 -3.68 -27.08 -4.02
CA ILE A 709 -4.65 -26.32 -3.25
C ILE A 709 -6.02 -26.59 -3.85
N ASN A 710 -6.97 -27.09 -3.05
CA ASN A 710 -8.27 -27.54 -3.56
C ASN A 710 -9.42 -26.57 -3.29
N ASN A 711 -9.20 -25.52 -2.45
CA ASN A 711 -10.25 -24.59 -2.05
C ASN A 711 -9.74 -23.14 -2.11
N SER A 712 -10.63 -22.18 -1.99
CA SER A 712 -10.27 -20.78 -1.95
C SER A 712 -9.50 -20.41 -0.68
N CYS A 713 -8.33 -19.79 -0.82
CA CYS A 713 -7.49 -19.31 0.28
C CYS A 713 -6.55 -18.19 -0.18
N ILE A 714 -5.83 -17.60 0.77
CA ILE A 714 -4.66 -16.78 0.53
C ILE A 714 -3.43 -17.67 0.74
N PHE A 715 -2.66 -17.96 -0.32
CA PHE A 715 -1.40 -18.69 -0.21
C PHE A 715 -0.25 -17.68 -0.17
N GLY A 716 0.35 -17.48 1.01
CA GLY A 716 1.41 -16.51 1.23
C GLY A 716 2.78 -16.99 0.75
N GLY A 717 3.02 -18.29 0.83
CA GLY A 717 4.31 -18.89 0.50
C GLY A 717 4.75 -19.91 1.54
N PHE A 718 6.04 -20.20 1.54
CA PHE A 718 6.59 -21.26 2.39
C PHE A 718 8.06 -21.04 2.70
N GLU A 719 8.54 -21.74 3.71
CA GLU A 719 9.96 -21.92 4.03
C GLU A 719 10.19 -23.29 4.64
N PHE A 720 11.41 -23.77 4.57
CA PHE A 720 11.79 -25.03 5.17
C PHE A 720 12.84 -24.82 6.27
N GLU A 721 12.86 -25.67 7.27
CA GLU A 721 13.88 -25.64 8.29
C GLU A 721 15.07 -26.50 7.85
N LYS A 722 16.29 -25.93 7.86
CA LYS A 722 17.50 -26.69 7.54
C LYS A 722 17.70 -27.80 8.55
N TYR A 723 17.74 -29.02 8.08
CA TYR A 723 17.98 -30.18 8.93
C TYR A 723 19.49 -30.37 9.11
N ASP A 724 20.01 -29.97 10.27
CA ASP A 724 21.36 -30.29 10.67
C ASP A 724 21.39 -31.68 11.29
N ARG A 725 21.86 -32.65 10.51
CA ARG A 725 21.98 -34.07 10.91
C ARG A 725 23.33 -34.45 11.47
N THR A 726 24.27 -33.52 11.57
CA THR A 726 25.65 -33.84 11.97
C THR A 726 25.74 -34.50 13.33
N TYR A 727 25.05 -33.97 14.33
CA TYR A 727 25.02 -34.49 15.69
C TYR A 727 23.68 -35.13 16.05
N ALA A 728 22.81 -35.39 15.08
CA ALA A 728 21.52 -36.04 15.29
C ALA A 728 21.58 -37.54 15.06
N GLU A 729 20.58 -38.27 15.56
CA GLU A 729 20.36 -39.67 15.21
C GLU A 729 19.86 -39.75 13.75
N ASN A 730 20.64 -40.39 12.89
CA ASN A 730 20.29 -40.56 11.48
C ASN A 730 19.89 -42.02 11.21
N SER A 731 18.72 -42.20 10.61
CA SER A 731 18.30 -43.53 10.13
C SER A 731 19.19 -43.98 8.99
N ALA A 732 19.55 -45.27 8.93
CA ALA A 732 20.31 -45.81 7.83
C ALA A 732 19.60 -45.70 6.47
N ALA A 733 18.26 -45.65 6.47
CA ALA A 733 17.45 -45.45 5.29
C ALA A 733 17.44 -43.97 4.80
N ASP A 734 17.84 -43.02 5.64
CA ASP A 734 18.00 -41.59 5.29
C ASP A 734 19.36 -41.25 4.67
N ASN A 735 20.06 -42.26 4.11
CA ASN A 735 21.33 -42.11 3.42
C ASN A 735 21.18 -41.28 2.15
N ASP A 736 22.29 -40.72 1.67
CA ASP A 736 22.35 -40.03 0.39
C ASP A 736 22.75 -40.96 -0.75
N ASN A 737 23.57 -41.99 -0.47
CA ASN A 737 23.93 -43.02 -1.41
C ASN A 737 24.00 -44.36 -0.69
N LEU A 738 23.49 -45.40 -1.36
CA LEU A 738 23.50 -46.75 -0.86
C LEU A 738 23.83 -47.68 -2.05
N TYR A 739 24.96 -48.36 -1.93
CA TYR A 739 25.43 -49.28 -2.98
C TYR A 739 26.28 -50.42 -2.43
N GLY A 740 26.43 -51.52 -3.13
CA GLY A 740 27.17 -52.71 -2.75
C GLY A 740 26.55 -53.99 -3.31
N ASP A 741 26.98 -55.16 -2.73
CA ASP A 741 26.62 -56.45 -3.28
C ASP A 741 25.10 -56.79 -3.07
N ASP A 742 24.65 -56.80 -1.81
CA ASP A 742 23.25 -57.11 -1.46
C ASP A 742 22.80 -56.19 -0.30
N TYR A 743 21.60 -55.64 -0.39
CA TYR A 743 20.95 -54.90 0.70
C TYR A 743 19.45 -54.74 0.45
N LYS A 744 18.70 -54.45 1.51
CA LYS A 744 17.29 -54.12 1.43
C LYS A 744 16.94 -53.00 2.35
N VAL A 745 16.20 -51.99 1.87
CA VAL A 745 15.66 -50.91 2.71
C VAL A 745 14.30 -51.30 3.23
N ASN A 746 14.13 -51.30 4.54
CA ASN A 746 12.88 -51.62 5.22
C ASN A 746 12.59 -50.61 6.34
N GLY A 747 11.59 -49.76 6.12
CA GLY A 747 11.28 -48.67 7.03
C GLY A 747 12.47 -47.70 7.22
N SER A 748 12.93 -47.53 8.44
CA SER A 748 14.09 -46.74 8.82
C SER A 748 15.43 -47.50 8.78
N CYS A 749 15.42 -48.80 8.42
CA CYS A 749 16.59 -49.65 8.48
C CYS A 749 17.10 -50.05 7.08
N VAL A 750 18.38 -50.36 7.00
CA VAL A 750 18.96 -51.13 5.89
C VAL A 750 19.24 -52.52 6.42
N GLU A 751 18.68 -53.51 5.81
CA GLU A 751 18.69 -54.94 6.20
C GLU A 751 19.31 -55.82 5.13
N GLU A 752 19.58 -57.07 5.47
CA GLU A 752 20.14 -58.06 4.51
C GLU A 752 21.43 -57.56 3.86
N ILE A 753 22.25 -56.87 4.67
CA ILE A 753 23.48 -56.22 4.20
C ILE A 753 24.53 -57.22 3.86
N GLY A 754 24.90 -57.34 2.56
CA GLY A 754 25.96 -58.19 2.07
C GLY A 754 27.37 -57.57 2.27
N ASN A 755 28.38 -58.12 1.56
CA ASN A 755 29.73 -57.58 1.62
C ASN A 755 29.82 -56.27 0.81
N ASN A 756 30.76 -55.41 1.21
CA ASN A 756 31.08 -54.16 0.51
C ASN A 756 29.89 -53.21 0.32
N VAL A 757 28.90 -53.28 1.16
CA VAL A 757 27.81 -52.29 1.14
C VAL A 757 28.26 -51.00 1.79
N VAL A 758 28.07 -49.91 1.07
CA VAL A 758 28.38 -48.55 1.56
C VAL A 758 27.07 -47.80 1.78
N ILE A 759 26.94 -47.21 2.96
CA ILE A 759 25.85 -46.30 3.33
C ILE A 759 26.49 -44.94 3.54
N GLU A 760 26.18 -43.97 2.67
CA GLU A 760 26.82 -42.68 2.61
C GLU A 760 25.91 -41.55 3.07
N PHE A 761 26.46 -40.68 3.93
CA PHE A 761 25.79 -39.46 4.40
C PHE A 761 26.63 -38.25 4.03
N ASN A 762 26.10 -37.36 3.21
CA ASN A 762 26.76 -36.16 2.73
C ASN A 762 26.39 -34.93 3.54
N GLY A 763 27.25 -33.90 3.46
CA GLY A 763 27.00 -32.57 4.06
C GLY A 763 26.99 -32.57 5.58
N LEU A 764 27.74 -33.49 6.24
CA LEU A 764 27.94 -33.46 7.67
C LEU A 764 29.10 -32.49 8.00
N ASP A 765 28.84 -31.51 8.89
CA ASP A 765 29.84 -30.53 9.30
C ASP A 765 30.36 -30.85 10.74
N PHE A 766 31.49 -31.46 10.82
CA PHE A 766 32.16 -31.80 12.07
C PHE A 766 33.09 -30.72 12.59
N ALA A 767 33.00 -29.45 12.13
CA ALA A 767 33.88 -28.37 12.58
C ALA A 767 33.85 -28.14 14.11
N GLY A 768 32.72 -28.48 14.76
CA GLY A 768 32.65 -28.49 16.23
C GLY A 768 33.38 -29.62 16.91
N GLY A 769 33.96 -30.57 16.16
CA GLY A 769 34.69 -31.76 16.63
C GLY A 769 33.77 -32.85 17.18
N THR A 770 34.20 -34.11 17.03
CA THR A 770 33.58 -35.25 17.72
C THR A 770 34.62 -36.31 18.00
N ASP A 771 34.47 -36.94 19.15
CA ASP A 771 35.35 -38.06 19.57
C ASP A 771 34.60 -39.41 19.58
N LYS A 772 33.28 -39.37 19.25
CA LYS A 772 32.42 -40.54 19.31
C LYS A 772 31.37 -40.54 18.22
N ILE A 773 31.26 -41.67 17.53
CA ILE A 773 30.14 -41.99 16.65
C ILE A 773 29.52 -43.28 17.14
N THR A 774 28.21 -43.31 17.28
CA THR A 774 27.43 -44.50 17.65
C THR A 774 26.73 -45.06 16.45
N VAL A 775 26.96 -46.31 16.13
CA VAL A 775 26.19 -47.05 15.10
C VAL A 775 25.36 -48.12 15.78
N THR A 776 24.04 -48.06 15.50
CA THR A 776 23.08 -49.02 16.09
C THR A 776 22.63 -50.02 15.03
N GLY A 777 22.75 -51.30 15.32
CA GLY A 777 22.36 -52.38 14.42
C GLY A 777 22.45 -53.72 15.11
N ARG A 778 22.12 -54.81 14.36
CA ARG A 778 22.23 -56.19 14.84
C ARG A 778 22.74 -57.10 13.71
N THR A 779 23.46 -58.13 14.04
CA THR A 779 23.85 -59.16 13.07
C THR A 779 23.66 -60.55 13.64
N PRO A 780 23.13 -61.51 12.87
CA PRO A 780 23.05 -62.94 13.28
C PRO A 780 24.33 -63.72 12.98
N LEU A 781 25.37 -63.09 12.45
CA LEU A 781 26.61 -63.67 12.01
C LEU A 781 27.78 -63.28 12.92
N ASP A 782 28.68 -64.21 13.16
CA ASP A 782 29.96 -63.91 13.82
C ASP A 782 30.95 -63.22 12.87
N ASN A 783 31.83 -62.42 13.39
CA ASN A 783 32.90 -61.69 12.62
C ASN A 783 32.39 -60.65 11.61
N CYS A 784 31.22 -60.06 11.78
CA CYS A 784 30.82 -58.95 10.98
C CYS A 784 31.61 -57.69 11.38
N THR A 785 32.02 -56.93 10.39
CA THR A 785 32.80 -55.69 10.62
C THR A 785 32.20 -54.53 9.88
N ILE A 786 32.38 -53.33 10.46
CA ILE A 786 32.07 -52.07 9.90
C ILE A 786 33.29 -51.16 9.86
N GLN A 787 33.41 -50.35 8.83
CA GLN A 787 34.43 -49.34 8.72
C GLN A 787 33.81 -47.95 8.45
N LEU A 788 34.21 -46.96 9.20
CA LEU A 788 33.83 -45.58 8.99
C LEU A 788 34.85 -44.91 8.06
N ARG A 789 34.35 -44.14 7.09
CA ARG A 789 35.13 -43.28 6.21
C ARG A 789 34.62 -41.88 6.33
N VAL A 790 35.51 -40.93 6.53
CA VAL A 790 35.19 -39.46 6.46
C VAL A 790 35.96 -38.93 5.29
N ASN A 791 35.22 -38.36 4.32
CA ASN A 791 35.83 -37.74 3.12
C ASN A 791 35.65 -36.23 3.26
N ASP A 792 36.72 -35.48 3.11
CA ASP A 792 36.72 -34.03 3.03
C ASP A 792 37.53 -33.54 1.79
N GLU A 793 37.62 -32.26 1.58
CA GLU A 793 38.42 -31.65 0.51
C GLU A 793 39.92 -31.96 0.60
N ASN A 794 40.43 -32.40 1.76
CA ASN A 794 41.83 -32.76 2.01
C ASN A 794 42.12 -34.26 1.84
N GLY A 795 41.06 -35.08 1.59
CA GLY A 795 41.20 -36.50 1.34
C GLY A 795 40.29 -37.39 2.20
N SER A 796 40.52 -38.69 2.16
CA SER A 796 39.73 -39.68 2.89
C SER A 796 40.44 -40.18 4.11
N GLN A 797 39.80 -40.08 5.28
CA GLN A 797 40.25 -40.73 6.52
C GLN A 797 39.36 -41.94 6.82
N THR A 798 39.98 -43.06 7.19
CA THR A 798 39.24 -44.28 7.51
C THR A 798 39.61 -44.77 8.89
N THR A 799 38.63 -45.28 9.61
CA THR A 799 38.87 -46.00 10.86
C THR A 799 39.42 -47.41 10.56
N ARG A 800 39.97 -48.07 11.61
CA ARG A 800 40.17 -49.53 11.56
C ARG A 800 38.84 -50.23 11.40
N LEU A 801 38.89 -51.47 10.98
CA LEU A 801 37.71 -52.35 11.01
C LEU A 801 37.26 -52.53 12.47
N LEU A 802 35.98 -52.28 12.71
CA LEU A 802 35.32 -52.43 14.02
C LEU A 802 34.45 -53.68 13.97
N GLU A 803 34.58 -54.58 14.94
CA GLU A 803 33.69 -55.72 15.05
C GLU A 803 32.30 -55.27 15.46
N PHE A 804 31.28 -55.76 14.77
CA PHE A 804 29.88 -55.54 15.12
C PHE A 804 29.40 -56.72 15.93
N PRO A 805 28.93 -56.51 17.18
CA PRO A 805 28.57 -57.63 18.06
C PRO A 805 27.42 -58.47 17.51
N HIS A 806 27.55 -59.76 17.61
CA HIS A 806 26.49 -60.71 17.40
C HIS A 806 25.32 -60.47 18.36
N ALA A 807 24.08 -60.30 17.87
CA ALA A 807 22.87 -60.10 18.67
C ALA A 807 21.90 -61.23 18.57
#